data_7816f5297d5955bbdba0c468cbbfa4a9
#
_entry.id   7816f5297d5955bbdba0c468cbbfa4a9
#
_cell.length_a   1.000
_cell.length_b   1.000
_cell.length_c   1.000
_cell.angle_alpha   90.00
_cell.angle_beta   90.00
_cell.angle_gamma   90.00
#
_symmetry.space_group_name_H-M   'P 1'
#
loop_
_entity.id
_entity.type
_entity.pdbx_description
1 polymer ?
#
loop_
_entity_poly.entity_id
_entity_poly.type
_entity_poly.pdbx_seq_one_letter_code
_entity_poly.pdbx_strand_id
1 'polypeptide(L)'
;MVLSRRDFLKKTCSVSTKAALAMQLSPLAFASQTDPNLQRVLTGSKFGTFEAELNGNTIKEINVDNIHSKMVYHAYKTINNPSRIKTPMVRKGYFSGDKSDRGSNEFVPISWEKAIDILYKEIDNAQSQHGPSAIFPLSHWGMFGQFGNCGTAMQRALNLHGKTMSSTGFYSFAAAESILPEIVGDIEVTSEQTTLNYVAEHTELLILWGCDPIKNLKIGFSVPDFSPYKYWQQIKQKIDQGKIEVISIDPVTTDTQNYLNAKNIAIKPHTDTALMLGLCYELLEQETYNKNFIEEYTDGHEEFFAYLLGEKDGVKKTAEWASEICGLSVVTIKSLAKKLTSKRTLLSSGWSAQRAEHGEHYCWSLVALASMIGEIGLPGGGFSFGYNANDAGAATSDGSRLGVMGATVKDSSPKYDKPYTSTPYFPTSRMVDVINNPGKVVPFKGKDITYPDLKVFVVAGANPLSTHQDVNQLKEALNKLDFIATIDCQWTATCRFSDLVLPTTTVWERDELIPYGNATNRGVIGMKKLVEPMYESKDDYEIWRLFAAKFDREKQFTEGKTQIQWLKEFYDKAYTDNQKRGINMPVFEKFWTQDNAIFEYPGQNDFVRYADFKEDPDLDGLATDSGLIQLFSQKIANANLKDCPPYPSWMETSDWKERSSGEFFHLVTLHPTNRLHSQLCGVKELRDLINANQHEPLWINPADAKEFNLVTGDIVETYNAKGKVLLGAIVSDKVSQGVLATQEGGWYSPDGDTCLYGNANILTTDRGASSWSQGPSAQTCLVKIKKYQGSTPNIDCFDGPKIVKA
;
A
#
# COMPACT_ATOMS: atom_id res chain seq x y z
N MET A 1 -2.72 -46.75 10.92
CA MET A 1 -3.84 -47.14 10.03
C MET A 1 -4.30 -45.88 9.30
N VAL A 2 -3.88 -45.72 8.06
CA VAL A 2 -4.17 -44.53 7.24
C VAL A 2 -5.57 -44.71 6.66
N LEU A 3 -6.50 -43.86 7.05
CA LEU A 3 -7.86 -43.81 6.48
C LEU A 3 -7.82 -43.23 5.07
N SER A 4 -8.43 -43.89 4.12
CA SER A 4 -8.46 -43.49 2.73
C SER A 4 -9.37 -42.28 2.50
N ARG A 5 -9.05 -41.46 1.49
CA ARG A 5 -9.85 -40.28 1.06
C ARG A 5 -11.35 -40.57 0.83
N ARG A 6 -11.70 -41.83 0.59
CA ARG A 6 -13.07 -42.29 0.31
C ARG A 6 -13.91 -42.50 1.56
N ASP A 7 -13.28 -42.74 2.72
CA ASP A 7 -13.97 -42.94 3.99
C ASP A 7 -14.28 -41.61 4.70
N PHE A 8 -13.50 -40.57 4.37
CA PHE A 8 -13.75 -39.19 4.82
C PHE A 8 -14.99 -38.58 4.14
N LEU A 9 -15.20 -38.86 2.85
CA LEU A 9 -16.35 -38.32 2.09
C LEU A 9 -17.69 -38.99 2.40
N LYS A 10 -17.72 -40.20 2.93
CA LYS A 10 -18.97 -40.92 3.29
C LYS A 10 -19.55 -40.50 4.65
N LYS A 11 -18.80 -39.84 5.52
CA LYS A 11 -19.30 -39.32 6.80
C LYS A 11 -19.86 -37.92 6.76
N THR A 12 -19.74 -37.21 5.64
CA THR A 12 -20.22 -35.84 5.50
C THR A 12 -21.56 -35.65 4.79
N CYS A 13 -22.23 -36.75 4.42
CA CYS A 13 -23.49 -36.70 3.66
C CYS A 13 -24.70 -37.20 4.45
N SER A 14 -24.85 -36.86 5.72
CA SER A 14 -26.14 -37.06 6.39
C SER A 14 -26.28 -36.17 7.64
N VAL A 15 -26.37 -34.85 7.46
CA VAL A 15 -27.13 -33.97 8.38
C VAL A 15 -27.81 -32.91 7.53
N SER A 16 -29.10 -33.11 7.36
CA SER A 16 -30.04 -32.26 6.64
C SER A 16 -30.26 -30.92 7.34
N THR A 17 -30.25 -29.84 6.55
CA THR A 17 -31.12 -28.67 6.67
C THR A 17 -31.64 -28.29 8.08
N LYS A 18 -30.82 -27.57 8.85
CA LYS A 18 -31.21 -26.57 9.87
C LYS A 18 -29.98 -25.92 10.57
N ALA A 19 -28.99 -25.47 9.83
CA ALA A 19 -27.86 -24.72 10.42
C ALA A 19 -27.33 -23.69 9.42
N ALA A 20 -28.23 -22.89 8.86
CA ALA A 20 -27.87 -21.76 8.02
C ALA A 20 -28.36 -20.48 8.71
N LEU A 21 -27.95 -20.28 9.97
CA LEU A 21 -28.02 -18.97 10.69
C LEU A 21 -27.29 -19.15 12.03
N ALA A 22 -25.99 -19.07 12.03
CA ALA A 22 -25.09 -18.76 13.15
C ALA A 22 -23.65 -19.18 12.79
N MET A 23 -23.03 -18.52 11.81
CA MET A 23 -21.57 -18.36 11.83
C MET A 23 -21.28 -17.01 12.49
N GLN A 24 -21.79 -16.83 13.69
CA GLN A 24 -21.14 -16.03 14.71
C GLN A 24 -19.89 -16.79 15.12
N LEU A 25 -18.80 -16.09 15.31
CA LEU A 25 -17.52 -16.60 15.82
C LEU A 25 -17.77 -17.56 16.99
N SER A 26 -17.83 -18.86 16.70
CA SER A 26 -17.82 -19.86 17.75
C SER A 26 -16.44 -19.88 18.38
N PRO A 27 -16.29 -19.83 19.70
CA PRO A 27 -15.00 -20.00 20.32
C PRO A 27 -14.43 -21.34 19.88
N LEU A 28 -13.23 -21.34 19.32
CA LEU A 28 -12.46 -22.50 18.90
C LEU A 28 -12.25 -23.41 20.12
N ALA A 29 -13.06 -24.43 20.26
CA ALA A 29 -12.86 -25.47 21.27
C ALA A 29 -11.83 -26.48 20.74
N PHE A 30 -10.55 -26.17 20.89
CA PHE A 30 -9.48 -27.15 20.79
C PHE A 30 -9.32 -27.87 22.14
N ALA A 31 -9.84 -29.06 22.28
CA ALA A 31 -9.49 -29.94 23.37
C ALA A 31 -8.15 -30.62 23.09
N SER A 32 -7.05 -29.92 23.32
CA SER A 32 -5.73 -30.52 23.53
C SER A 32 -5.46 -30.58 25.05
N GLN A 33 -4.72 -31.57 25.53
CA GLN A 33 -4.20 -31.57 26.91
C GLN A 33 -3.34 -30.28 27.05
N THR A 34 -3.91 -29.27 27.73
CA THR A 34 -3.23 -28.00 27.93
C THR A 34 -2.19 -28.20 29.03
N ASP A 35 -0.93 -27.90 28.70
CA ASP A 35 0.09 -27.67 29.71
C ASP A 35 -0.41 -26.53 30.62
N PRO A 36 -0.57 -26.76 31.93
CA PRO A 36 -1.11 -25.76 32.86
C PRO A 36 -0.21 -24.49 32.98
N ASN A 37 0.98 -24.51 32.41
CA ASN A 37 1.91 -23.38 32.38
C ASN A 37 1.79 -22.51 31.13
N LEU A 38 0.92 -22.86 30.16
CA LEU A 38 0.71 -22.07 28.96
C LEU A 38 -0.44 -21.07 29.17
N GLN A 39 -0.09 -19.79 29.01
CA GLN A 39 -1.06 -18.71 28.98
C GLN A 39 -1.52 -18.51 27.52
N ARG A 40 -2.83 -18.35 27.29
CA ARG A 40 -3.43 -18.02 26.01
C ARG A 40 -3.89 -16.57 26.02
N VAL A 41 -3.53 -15.82 24.98
CA VAL A 41 -3.89 -14.41 24.83
C VAL A 41 -4.45 -14.18 23.43
N LEU A 42 -5.71 -13.76 23.36
CA LEU A 42 -6.30 -13.31 22.11
C LEU A 42 -5.86 -11.87 21.85
N THR A 43 -5.38 -11.60 20.66
CA THR A 43 -4.91 -10.28 20.22
C THR A 43 -5.18 -10.09 18.73
N GLY A 44 -4.76 -8.95 18.18
CA GLY A 44 -4.92 -8.65 16.76
C GLY A 44 -3.69 -7.97 16.18
N SER A 45 -3.64 -7.92 14.86
CA SER A 45 -2.65 -7.18 14.10
C SER A 45 -3.23 -6.78 12.75
N LYS A 46 -2.46 -6.06 11.95
CA LYS A 46 -2.80 -5.75 10.55
C LYS A 46 -2.94 -6.98 9.63
N PHE A 47 -2.67 -8.17 10.14
CA PHE A 47 -2.80 -9.43 9.41
C PHE A 47 -3.98 -10.29 9.90
N GLY A 48 -4.72 -9.83 10.91
CA GLY A 48 -5.88 -10.51 11.47
C GLY A 48 -5.82 -10.67 12.99
N THR A 49 -6.86 -11.27 13.54
CA THR A 49 -6.93 -11.72 14.94
C THR A 49 -6.29 -13.09 15.09
N PHE A 50 -5.70 -13.36 16.25
CA PHE A 50 -5.10 -14.65 16.55
C PHE A 50 -5.03 -14.89 18.06
N GLU A 51 -4.90 -16.15 18.45
CA GLU A 51 -4.59 -16.58 19.81
C GLU A 51 -3.08 -16.90 19.90
N ALA A 52 -2.38 -16.26 20.80
CA ALA A 52 -0.99 -16.55 21.10
C ALA A 52 -0.88 -17.46 22.34
N GLU A 53 -0.14 -18.55 22.23
CA GLU A 53 0.27 -19.38 23.37
C GLU A 53 1.62 -18.90 23.91
N LEU A 54 1.65 -18.54 25.19
CA LEU A 54 2.83 -17.98 25.86
C LEU A 54 3.35 -18.94 26.92
N ASN A 55 4.68 -19.07 27.00
CA ASN A 55 5.39 -19.67 28.13
C ASN A 55 6.33 -18.63 28.72
N GLY A 56 5.93 -17.99 29.83
CA GLY A 56 6.63 -16.85 30.38
C GLY A 56 6.73 -15.72 29.32
N ASN A 57 7.94 -15.22 29.08
CA ASN A 57 8.24 -14.15 28.12
C ASN A 57 8.52 -14.68 26.68
N THR A 58 7.91 -15.80 26.29
CA THR A 58 8.16 -16.40 24.98
C THR A 58 6.85 -16.81 24.32
N ILE A 59 6.64 -16.37 23.07
CA ILE A 59 5.55 -16.84 22.22
C ILE A 59 5.92 -18.24 21.69
N LYS A 60 5.07 -19.23 21.95
CA LYS A 60 5.27 -20.62 21.54
C LYS A 60 4.58 -20.92 20.21
N GLU A 61 3.34 -20.50 20.09
CA GLU A 61 2.51 -20.77 18.93
C GLU A 61 1.52 -19.64 18.69
N ILE A 62 1.16 -19.47 17.42
CA ILE A 62 0.10 -18.58 16.95
C ILE A 62 -0.99 -19.43 16.30
N ASN A 63 -2.20 -19.34 16.81
CA ASN A 63 -3.37 -20.07 16.31
C ASN A 63 -4.31 -19.11 15.55
N VAL A 64 -4.59 -19.40 14.30
CA VAL A 64 -5.47 -18.61 13.44
C VAL A 64 -6.24 -19.48 12.46
N ASP A 65 -7.32 -18.95 11.89
CA ASP A 65 -8.07 -19.57 10.83
C ASP A 65 -7.33 -19.53 9.48
N ASN A 66 -7.61 -20.48 8.60
CA ASN A 66 -6.95 -20.62 7.29
C ASN A 66 -7.16 -19.44 6.32
N ILE A 67 -8.11 -18.55 6.61
CA ILE A 67 -8.40 -17.36 5.78
C ILE A 67 -7.34 -16.27 5.95
N HIS A 68 -6.62 -16.26 7.06
CA HIS A 68 -5.64 -15.23 7.39
C HIS A 68 -4.39 -15.30 6.51
N SER A 69 -3.66 -14.20 6.48
CA SER A 69 -2.33 -14.15 5.86
C SER A 69 -1.35 -15.07 6.59
N LYS A 70 -0.45 -15.73 5.84
CA LYS A 70 0.66 -16.48 6.44
C LYS A 70 1.59 -15.60 7.28
N MET A 71 1.56 -14.30 7.06
CA MET A 71 2.34 -13.33 7.84
C MET A 71 2.01 -13.38 9.33
N VAL A 72 0.75 -13.61 9.70
CA VAL A 72 0.33 -13.65 11.11
C VAL A 72 1.08 -14.73 11.90
N TYR A 73 1.33 -15.90 11.31
CA TYR A 73 2.03 -17.02 11.97
C TYR A 73 3.49 -16.75 12.30
N HIS A 74 4.13 -15.81 11.60
CA HIS A 74 5.58 -15.60 11.70
C HIS A 74 5.99 -14.17 12.05
N ALA A 75 5.06 -13.21 12.02
CA ALA A 75 5.37 -11.81 12.27
C ALA A 75 6.02 -11.55 13.64
N TYR A 76 5.66 -12.33 14.68
CA TYR A 76 6.26 -12.21 16.01
C TYR A 76 7.75 -12.56 16.04
N LYS A 77 8.28 -13.27 15.03
CA LYS A 77 9.71 -13.61 14.96
C LYS A 77 10.61 -12.40 14.74
N THR A 78 10.01 -11.25 14.44
CA THR A 78 10.71 -9.95 14.45
C THR A 78 11.27 -9.58 15.81
N ILE A 79 10.73 -10.11 16.91
CA ILE A 79 11.19 -9.85 18.28
C ILE A 79 12.66 -10.26 18.47
N ASN A 80 13.03 -11.46 18.00
CA ASN A 80 14.36 -12.07 18.16
C ASN A 80 15.05 -12.39 16.81
N ASN A 81 14.78 -11.60 15.79
CA ASN A 81 15.40 -11.74 14.49
C ASN A 81 16.90 -11.35 14.55
N PRO A 82 17.80 -11.95 13.75
CA PRO A 82 19.21 -11.52 13.67
C PRO A 82 19.39 -10.03 13.34
N SER A 83 18.47 -9.46 12.55
CA SER A 83 18.45 -8.02 12.22
C SER A 83 17.83 -7.14 13.32
N ARG A 84 17.47 -7.67 14.51
CA ARG A 84 16.88 -6.86 15.59
C ARG A 84 17.87 -5.80 16.09
N ILE A 85 17.44 -4.53 16.17
CA ILE A 85 18.20 -3.45 16.78
C ILE A 85 18.11 -3.61 18.30
N LYS A 86 19.26 -3.67 19.00
CA LYS A 86 19.33 -4.04 20.42
C LYS A 86 19.59 -2.86 21.33
N THR A 87 20.34 -1.87 20.88
CA THR A 87 20.75 -0.69 21.65
C THR A 87 20.85 0.50 20.70
N PRO A 88 20.78 1.75 21.19
CA PRO A 88 21.04 2.92 20.37
C PRO A 88 22.44 2.87 19.75
N MET A 89 22.54 3.20 18.48
CA MET A 89 23.78 3.11 17.72
C MET A 89 24.03 4.40 16.94
N VAL A 90 25.29 4.76 16.80
CA VAL A 90 25.74 5.81 15.90
C VAL A 90 26.76 5.23 14.91
N ARG A 91 26.73 5.65 13.63
CA ARG A 91 27.74 5.18 12.68
C ARG A 91 29.14 5.67 13.10
N LYS A 92 30.16 4.93 12.75
CA LYS A 92 31.54 5.15 13.16
C LYS A 92 32.05 6.57 12.83
N GLY A 93 31.84 7.03 11.61
CA GLY A 93 32.31 8.34 11.12
C GLY A 93 31.51 9.55 11.64
N TYR A 94 30.42 9.37 12.40
CA TYR A 94 29.61 10.49 12.86
C TYR A 94 30.40 11.51 13.69
N PHE A 95 31.22 11.04 14.65
CA PHE A 95 31.97 11.96 15.53
C PHE A 95 33.11 12.69 14.84
N SER A 96 33.63 12.17 13.74
CA SER A 96 34.63 12.86 12.91
C SER A 96 34.01 13.78 11.85
N GLY A 97 32.68 13.76 11.68
CA GLY A 97 31.97 14.45 10.62
C GLY A 97 32.16 13.82 9.23
N ASP A 98 32.75 12.62 9.15
CA ASP A 98 32.95 11.90 7.90
C ASP A 98 31.63 11.25 7.47
N LYS A 99 31.11 11.64 6.29
CA LYS A 99 29.90 11.05 5.70
C LYS A 99 30.20 9.94 4.69
N SER A 100 31.47 9.70 4.37
CA SER A 100 31.88 8.70 3.37
C SER A 100 31.66 7.26 3.84
N ASP A 101 31.51 7.04 5.14
CA ASP A 101 31.23 5.74 5.74
C ASP A 101 29.73 5.40 5.86
N ARG A 102 28.84 6.27 5.39
CA ARG A 102 27.39 5.93 5.30
C ARG A 102 27.19 4.69 4.44
N GLY A 103 26.53 3.68 4.99
CA GLY A 103 26.38 2.38 4.35
C GLY A 103 27.55 1.40 4.53
N SER A 104 28.63 1.78 5.24
CA SER A 104 29.75 0.88 5.57
C SER A 104 29.37 -0.26 6.52
N ASN A 105 28.21 -0.16 7.15
CA ASN A 105 27.68 -1.13 8.13
C ASN A 105 28.51 -1.21 9.43
N GLU A 106 29.30 -0.16 9.78
CA GLU A 106 30.09 -0.06 11.01
C GLU A 106 29.45 0.91 12.00
N PHE A 107 29.05 0.40 13.19
CA PHE A 107 28.31 1.17 14.19
C PHE A 107 28.91 1.05 15.59
N VAL A 108 28.77 2.13 16.37
CA VAL A 108 29.21 2.27 17.74
C VAL A 108 27.98 2.32 18.65
N PRO A 109 27.85 1.44 19.67
CA PRO A 109 26.77 1.52 20.65
C PRO A 109 26.96 2.73 21.56
N ILE A 110 25.86 3.41 21.89
CA ILE A 110 25.83 4.57 22.78
C ILE A 110 24.68 4.46 23.78
N SER A 111 24.75 5.23 24.87
CA SER A 111 23.63 5.29 25.81
C SER A 111 22.41 6.01 25.22
N TRP A 112 21.22 5.71 25.75
CA TRP A 112 20.00 6.45 25.39
C TRP A 112 20.12 7.95 25.63
N GLU A 113 20.72 8.38 26.73
CA GLU A 113 20.94 9.79 27.04
C GLU A 113 21.71 10.48 25.89
N LYS A 114 22.86 9.89 25.51
CA LYS A 114 23.67 10.42 24.40
C LYS A 114 22.94 10.38 23.06
N ALA A 115 22.15 9.35 22.82
CA ALA A 115 21.37 9.22 21.59
C ALA A 115 20.31 10.31 21.45
N ILE A 116 19.58 10.58 22.54
CA ILE A 116 18.58 11.67 22.57
C ILE A 116 19.26 13.04 22.49
N ASP A 117 20.41 13.23 23.10
CA ASP A 117 21.19 14.46 22.98
C ASP A 117 21.64 14.72 21.55
N ILE A 118 22.09 13.69 20.83
CA ILE A 118 22.42 13.81 19.40
C ILE A 118 21.19 14.18 18.59
N LEU A 119 20.10 13.42 18.75
CA LEU A 119 18.85 13.65 18.01
C LEU A 119 18.35 15.08 18.22
N TYR A 120 18.31 15.53 19.47
CA TYR A 120 17.87 16.89 19.81
C TYR A 120 18.81 17.94 19.22
N LYS A 121 20.11 17.81 19.39
CA LYS A 121 21.11 18.76 18.89
C LYS A 121 21.01 18.97 17.38
N GLU A 122 20.91 17.89 16.62
CA GLU A 122 20.88 17.98 15.15
C GLU A 122 19.56 18.58 14.64
N ILE A 123 18.43 18.24 15.26
CA ILE A 123 17.13 18.85 14.96
C ILE A 123 17.09 20.32 15.38
N ASP A 124 17.60 20.65 16.57
CA ASP A 124 17.63 22.03 17.09
C ASP A 124 18.51 22.94 16.25
N ASN A 125 19.69 22.45 15.85
CA ASN A 125 20.59 23.18 14.94
C ASN A 125 19.93 23.46 13.59
N ALA A 126 19.33 22.45 12.96
CA ALA A 126 18.65 22.62 11.68
C ALA A 126 17.48 23.60 11.80
N GLN A 127 16.65 23.48 12.83
CA GLN A 127 15.51 24.36 13.05
C GLN A 127 15.95 25.80 13.34
N SER A 128 16.99 25.99 14.17
CA SER A 128 17.47 27.32 14.56
C SER A 128 18.17 28.04 13.43
N GLN A 129 18.93 27.33 12.58
CA GLN A 129 19.70 27.92 11.50
C GLN A 129 18.89 28.08 10.20
N HIS A 130 18.16 27.03 9.81
CA HIS A 130 17.51 26.92 8.50
C HIS A 130 15.97 26.96 8.59
N GLY A 131 15.38 26.79 9.77
CA GLY A 131 13.92 26.78 9.96
C GLY A 131 13.24 25.48 9.48
N PRO A 132 11.90 25.53 9.33
CA PRO A 132 11.09 24.33 9.08
C PRO A 132 11.36 23.64 7.74
N SER A 133 11.85 24.38 6.74
CA SER A 133 12.13 23.83 5.42
C SER A 133 13.32 22.84 5.41
N ALA A 134 14.12 22.80 6.47
CA ALA A 134 15.32 21.97 6.56
C ALA A 134 15.07 20.55 7.12
N ILE A 135 13.94 20.31 7.78
CA ILE A 135 13.67 19.03 8.48
C ILE A 135 12.54 18.30 7.81
N PHE A 136 12.82 17.08 7.38
CA PHE A 136 11.81 16.19 6.82
C PHE A 136 11.64 14.94 7.70
N PRO A 137 10.52 14.79 8.42
CA PRO A 137 10.13 13.56 9.08
C PRO A 137 9.37 12.65 8.10
N LEU A 138 9.81 11.42 7.98
CA LEU A 138 9.13 10.38 7.22
C LEU A 138 8.68 9.25 8.13
N SER A 139 7.42 8.93 8.09
CA SER A 139 6.89 7.70 8.69
C SER A 139 5.99 6.99 7.71
N HIS A 140 5.96 5.67 7.81
CA HIS A 140 4.98 4.84 7.14
C HIS A 140 4.23 4.00 8.16
N TRP A 141 3.17 3.33 7.72
CA TRP A 141 2.43 2.47 8.60
C TRP A 141 3.17 1.15 8.83
N GLY A 142 3.76 1.09 10.02
CA GLY A 142 4.26 -0.15 10.58
C GLY A 142 3.13 -1.03 11.15
N MET A 143 3.51 -2.15 11.76
CA MET A 143 2.63 -2.90 12.64
C MET A 143 2.49 -2.14 13.96
N PHE A 144 1.39 -1.42 14.15
CA PHE A 144 1.07 -0.70 15.38
C PHE A 144 -0.45 -0.68 15.59
N GLY A 145 -0.87 -0.42 16.82
CA GLY A 145 -2.26 -0.13 17.17
C GLY A 145 -2.59 1.36 17.07
N GLN A 146 -3.57 1.79 17.85
CA GLN A 146 -4.08 3.16 17.85
C GLN A 146 -3.13 4.17 18.51
N PHE A 147 -2.38 3.74 19.52
CA PHE A 147 -1.47 4.59 20.29
C PHE A 147 -0.05 4.62 19.72
N GLY A 148 0.53 3.47 19.43
CA GLY A 148 1.92 3.32 19.01
C GLY A 148 2.17 3.72 17.55
N ASN A 149 1.43 4.69 17.03
CA ASN A 149 1.68 5.25 15.71
C ASN A 149 2.96 6.10 15.75
N CYS A 150 4.05 5.54 15.20
CA CYS A 150 5.37 6.17 15.18
C CYS A 150 5.34 7.57 14.54
N GLY A 151 4.55 7.75 13.49
CA GLY A 151 4.40 9.03 12.81
C GLY A 151 3.72 10.09 13.68
N THR A 152 2.66 9.72 14.40
CA THR A 152 1.93 10.66 15.25
C THR A 152 2.79 11.13 16.44
N ALA A 153 3.48 10.22 17.13
CA ALA A 153 4.36 10.57 18.24
C ALA A 153 5.51 11.47 17.79
N MET A 154 6.17 11.12 16.67
CA MET A 154 7.21 11.93 16.04
C MET A 154 6.69 13.33 15.69
N GLN A 155 5.61 13.43 14.93
CA GLN A 155 5.08 14.72 14.48
C GLN A 155 4.60 15.58 15.65
N ARG A 156 4.03 14.97 16.70
CA ARG A 156 3.61 15.68 17.92
C ARG A 156 4.79 16.34 18.64
N ALA A 157 5.90 15.62 18.81
CA ALA A 157 7.10 16.15 19.45
C ALA A 157 7.77 17.24 18.58
N LEU A 158 7.85 17.00 17.28
CA LEU A 158 8.40 17.97 16.33
C LEU A 158 7.55 19.24 16.24
N ASN A 159 6.22 19.14 16.27
CA ASN A 159 5.33 20.32 16.28
C ASN A 159 5.47 21.16 17.57
N LEU A 160 5.82 20.55 18.71
CA LEU A 160 6.17 21.28 19.93
C LEU A 160 7.55 21.95 19.84
N HIS A 161 8.45 21.40 19.04
CA HIS A 161 9.79 21.99 18.82
C HIS A 161 9.74 23.08 17.76
N GLY A 162 9.14 22.80 16.59
CA GLY A 162 9.00 23.71 15.46
C GLY A 162 8.30 23.02 14.30
N LYS A 163 7.81 23.79 13.33
CA LYS A 163 7.23 23.22 12.10
C LYS A 163 8.29 22.43 11.33
N THR A 164 7.88 21.44 10.55
CA THR A 164 8.74 20.63 9.69
C THR A 164 8.12 20.48 8.31
N MET A 165 8.90 20.07 7.33
CA MET A 165 8.38 19.72 6.00
C MET A 165 7.43 18.57 6.08
N SER A 166 6.46 18.54 5.18
CA SER A 166 5.63 17.37 4.92
C SER A 166 5.82 16.86 3.50
N SER A 167 5.37 15.65 3.23
CA SER A 167 5.18 15.18 1.86
C SER A 167 3.68 15.00 1.58
N THR A 168 3.32 15.04 0.30
CA THR A 168 1.95 14.87 -0.17
C THR A 168 1.88 13.79 -1.24
N GLY A 169 0.72 13.15 -1.36
CA GLY A 169 0.56 11.96 -2.19
C GLY A 169 1.13 10.70 -1.53
N PHE A 170 0.67 9.58 -2.00
CA PHE A 170 1.09 8.26 -1.51
C PHE A 170 1.71 7.45 -2.63
N TYR A 171 2.76 6.66 -2.35
CA TYR A 171 3.31 5.71 -3.34
C TYR A 171 2.24 4.77 -3.90
N SER A 172 1.20 4.49 -3.12
CA SER A 172 0.15 3.54 -3.51
C SER A 172 -0.74 4.08 -4.63
N PHE A 173 -1.10 5.39 -4.60
CA PHE A 173 -2.18 5.90 -5.47
C PHE A 173 -2.13 7.41 -5.76
N ALA A 174 -0.96 8.06 -5.77
CA ALA A 174 -0.87 9.51 -5.92
C ALA A 174 -1.42 10.05 -7.27
N ALA A 175 -1.33 9.30 -8.36
CA ALA A 175 -1.93 9.69 -9.62
C ALA A 175 -3.47 9.70 -9.51
N ALA A 176 -4.05 8.63 -8.96
CA ALA A 176 -5.49 8.52 -8.70
C ALA A 176 -5.98 9.60 -7.72
N GLU A 177 -5.28 9.78 -6.58
CA GLU A 177 -5.58 10.82 -5.57
C GLU A 177 -5.57 12.24 -6.14
N SER A 178 -4.82 12.45 -7.20
CA SER A 178 -4.69 13.76 -7.82
C SER A 178 -5.72 14.02 -8.92
N ILE A 179 -6.18 12.98 -9.60
CA ILE A 179 -7.06 13.13 -10.76
C ILE A 179 -8.54 12.85 -10.43
N LEU A 180 -8.83 11.84 -9.60
CA LEU A 180 -10.21 11.43 -9.30
C LEU A 180 -11.05 12.53 -8.62
N PRO A 181 -10.50 13.38 -7.71
CA PRO A 181 -11.24 14.54 -7.21
C PRO A 181 -11.69 15.52 -8.30
N GLU A 182 -10.93 15.64 -9.39
CA GLU A 182 -11.29 16.50 -10.53
C GLU A 182 -12.36 15.85 -11.44
N ILE A 183 -12.53 14.52 -11.37
CA ILE A 183 -13.40 13.74 -12.23
C ILE A 183 -14.72 13.38 -11.56
N VAL A 184 -14.65 12.89 -10.31
CA VAL A 184 -15.81 12.37 -9.56
C VAL A 184 -15.98 13.04 -8.19
N GLY A 185 -15.18 14.08 -7.90
CA GLY A 185 -15.29 14.85 -6.65
C GLY A 185 -14.77 14.14 -5.40
N ASP A 186 -14.17 12.94 -5.53
CA ASP A 186 -13.65 12.16 -4.41
C ASP A 186 -12.34 11.46 -4.79
N ILE A 187 -11.52 11.14 -3.79
CA ILE A 187 -10.29 10.35 -3.97
C ILE A 187 -10.59 8.94 -4.52
N GLU A 188 -11.76 8.41 -4.28
CA GLU A 188 -12.31 7.13 -4.73
C GLU A 188 -11.53 5.89 -4.25
N VAL A 189 -10.21 5.86 -4.45
CA VAL A 189 -9.35 4.69 -4.13
C VAL A 189 -9.30 4.32 -2.64
N THR A 190 -9.67 5.23 -1.75
CA THR A 190 -9.76 5.00 -0.29
C THR A 190 -11.18 5.11 0.23
N SER A 191 -12.13 5.39 -0.64
CA SER A 191 -13.55 5.53 -0.30
C SER A 191 -14.24 4.17 -0.28
N GLU A 192 -15.37 4.10 0.40
CA GLU A 192 -16.19 2.90 0.44
C GLU A 192 -16.69 2.57 -0.97
N GLN A 193 -16.61 1.30 -1.34
CA GLN A 193 -17.06 0.80 -2.64
C GLN A 193 -18.42 0.10 -2.48
N THR A 194 -19.22 0.04 -3.55
CA THR A 194 -20.46 -0.77 -3.55
C THR A 194 -20.23 -2.09 -2.85
N THR A 195 -21.07 -2.42 -1.85
CA THR A 195 -20.86 -3.61 -1.03
C THR A 195 -21.01 -4.90 -1.84
N LEU A 196 -20.16 -5.88 -1.53
CA LEU A 196 -20.00 -7.10 -2.33
C LEU A 196 -21.24 -8.00 -2.35
N ASN A 197 -22.21 -7.83 -1.44
CA ASN A 197 -23.52 -8.50 -1.54
C ASN A 197 -24.24 -8.05 -2.83
N TYR A 198 -24.25 -6.74 -3.15
CA TYR A 198 -24.85 -6.23 -4.37
C TYR A 198 -24.12 -6.71 -5.62
N VAL A 199 -22.80 -6.81 -5.56
CA VAL A 199 -22.00 -7.41 -6.64
C VAL A 199 -22.38 -8.88 -6.83
N ALA A 200 -22.42 -9.64 -5.75
CA ALA A 200 -22.81 -11.04 -5.80
C ALA A 200 -24.26 -11.26 -6.30
N GLU A 201 -25.17 -10.32 -6.02
CA GLU A 201 -26.58 -10.45 -6.37
C GLU A 201 -26.90 -10.00 -7.81
N HIS A 202 -26.32 -8.89 -8.25
CA HIS A 202 -26.78 -8.17 -9.45
C HIS A 202 -25.79 -8.17 -10.62
N THR A 203 -24.47 -8.42 -10.39
CA THR A 203 -23.49 -8.39 -11.47
C THR A 203 -23.64 -9.59 -12.39
N GLU A 204 -23.61 -9.38 -13.70
CA GLU A 204 -23.61 -10.42 -14.73
C GLU A 204 -22.29 -10.53 -15.47
N LEU A 205 -21.53 -9.40 -15.55
CA LEU A 205 -20.17 -9.35 -16.10
C LEU A 205 -19.24 -8.63 -15.13
N LEU A 206 -18.28 -9.36 -14.57
CA LEU A 206 -17.25 -8.82 -13.72
C LEU A 206 -15.93 -8.70 -14.48
N ILE A 207 -15.46 -7.49 -14.71
CA ILE A 207 -14.13 -7.23 -15.27
C ILE A 207 -13.15 -6.94 -14.12
N LEU A 208 -12.17 -7.80 -13.94
CA LEU A 208 -11.05 -7.60 -13.02
C LEU A 208 -9.89 -6.95 -13.78
N TRP A 209 -9.68 -5.65 -13.60
CA TRP A 209 -8.66 -4.88 -14.33
C TRP A 209 -7.47 -4.56 -13.44
N GLY A 210 -6.37 -5.31 -13.59
CA GLY A 210 -5.16 -5.10 -12.80
C GLY A 210 -5.39 -5.17 -11.29
N CYS A 211 -6.24 -6.09 -10.80
CA CYS A 211 -6.62 -6.15 -9.41
C CYS A 211 -6.64 -7.57 -8.83
N ASP A 212 -6.45 -7.67 -7.50
CA ASP A 212 -6.39 -8.94 -6.78
C ASP A 212 -7.11 -8.88 -5.42
N PRO A 213 -8.46 -8.74 -5.42
CA PRO A 213 -9.26 -8.57 -4.19
C PRO A 213 -9.09 -9.69 -3.15
N ILE A 214 -8.93 -10.95 -3.56
CA ILE A 214 -8.73 -12.08 -2.64
C ILE A 214 -7.41 -11.99 -1.89
N LYS A 215 -6.36 -11.49 -2.54
CA LYS A 215 -5.08 -11.21 -1.88
C LYS A 215 -5.21 -10.00 -0.94
N ASN A 216 -5.86 -8.93 -1.39
CA ASN A 216 -6.03 -7.69 -0.63
C ASN A 216 -6.78 -7.92 0.70
N LEU A 217 -7.74 -8.84 0.74
CA LEU A 217 -8.51 -9.20 1.93
C LEU A 217 -7.65 -9.58 3.14
N LYS A 218 -6.41 -9.99 2.94
CA LYS A 218 -5.54 -10.56 3.98
C LYS A 218 -4.71 -9.53 4.73
N ILE A 219 -4.82 -8.24 4.38
CA ILE A 219 -4.02 -7.16 4.96
C ILE A 219 -4.89 -5.91 5.09
N GLY A 220 -4.83 -5.24 6.25
CA GLY A 220 -5.55 -3.98 6.50
C GLY A 220 -4.67 -2.89 7.11
N PHE A 221 -5.19 -1.67 7.18
CA PHE A 221 -4.61 -0.60 8.01
C PHE A 221 -4.86 -0.83 9.50
N SER A 222 -5.91 -1.58 9.80
CA SER A 222 -6.28 -2.09 11.12
C SER A 222 -6.42 -3.61 11.02
N VAL A 223 -7.10 -4.27 11.95
CA VAL A 223 -7.43 -5.68 11.81
C VAL A 223 -8.39 -5.86 10.62
N PRO A 224 -8.06 -6.67 9.60
CA PRO A 224 -8.91 -6.85 8.44
C PRO A 224 -10.30 -7.41 8.79
N ASP A 225 -11.33 -6.90 8.13
CA ASP A 225 -12.66 -7.49 8.14
C ASP A 225 -12.76 -8.59 7.07
N PHE A 226 -12.86 -9.84 7.48
CA PHE A 226 -12.99 -10.98 6.57
C PHE A 226 -14.44 -11.26 6.14
N SER A 227 -15.42 -10.48 6.60
CA SER A 227 -16.83 -10.67 6.25
C SER A 227 -17.11 -10.67 4.73
N PRO A 228 -16.38 -9.93 3.88
CA PRO A 228 -16.55 -9.99 2.43
C PRO A 228 -16.25 -11.34 1.78
N TYR A 229 -15.47 -12.19 2.43
CA TYR A 229 -15.09 -13.49 1.85
C TYR A 229 -16.28 -14.37 1.49
N LYS A 230 -17.36 -14.34 2.30
CA LYS A 230 -18.60 -15.06 2.00
C LYS A 230 -19.23 -14.65 0.66
N TYR A 231 -19.09 -13.38 0.27
CA TYR A 231 -19.63 -12.88 -1.00
C TYR A 231 -18.75 -13.31 -2.19
N TRP A 232 -17.43 -13.37 -2.01
CA TRP A 232 -16.54 -13.96 -3.01
C TRP A 232 -16.86 -15.46 -3.25
N GLN A 233 -17.23 -16.19 -2.20
CA GLN A 233 -17.71 -17.55 -2.36
C GLN A 233 -19.04 -17.63 -3.13
N GLN A 234 -19.98 -16.71 -2.89
CA GLN A 234 -21.24 -16.63 -3.65
C GLN A 234 -21.01 -16.25 -5.11
N ILE A 235 -20.13 -15.26 -5.37
CA ILE A 235 -19.71 -14.87 -6.73
C ILE A 235 -19.15 -16.10 -7.46
N LYS A 236 -18.22 -16.84 -6.83
CA LYS A 236 -17.66 -18.07 -7.39
C LYS A 236 -18.74 -19.10 -7.75
N GLN A 237 -19.69 -19.35 -6.84
CA GLN A 237 -20.79 -20.26 -7.10
C GLN A 237 -21.64 -19.81 -8.31
N LYS A 238 -21.91 -18.51 -8.44
CA LYS A 238 -22.65 -17.96 -9.58
C LYS A 238 -21.87 -18.05 -10.90
N ILE A 239 -20.55 -17.90 -10.85
CA ILE A 239 -19.67 -18.14 -12.01
C ILE A 239 -19.75 -19.61 -12.43
N ASP A 240 -19.64 -20.54 -11.49
CA ASP A 240 -19.73 -22.00 -11.76
C ASP A 240 -21.10 -22.40 -12.30
N GLN A 241 -22.16 -21.62 -12.02
CA GLN A 241 -23.51 -21.76 -12.57
C GLN A 241 -23.72 -21.04 -13.91
N GLY A 242 -22.73 -20.32 -14.42
CA GLY A 242 -22.83 -19.52 -15.65
C GLY A 242 -23.70 -18.25 -15.53
N LYS A 243 -24.00 -17.80 -14.30
CA LYS A 243 -24.81 -16.58 -14.04
C LYS A 243 -23.97 -15.31 -14.04
N ILE A 244 -22.71 -15.42 -13.68
CA ILE A 244 -21.72 -14.32 -13.75
C ILE A 244 -20.63 -14.78 -14.71
N GLU A 245 -20.30 -13.94 -15.69
CA GLU A 245 -19.08 -14.06 -16.48
C GLU A 245 -17.99 -13.23 -15.83
N VAL A 246 -16.78 -13.79 -15.67
CA VAL A 246 -15.63 -13.05 -15.14
C VAL A 246 -14.50 -13.02 -16.15
N ILE A 247 -13.94 -11.84 -16.39
CA ILE A 247 -12.78 -11.61 -17.27
C ILE A 247 -11.73 -10.86 -16.46
N SER A 248 -10.49 -11.37 -16.45
CA SER A 248 -9.34 -10.69 -15.90
C SER A 248 -8.52 -10.05 -17.01
N ILE A 249 -8.19 -8.78 -16.90
CA ILE A 249 -7.31 -8.05 -17.80
C ILE A 249 -6.04 -7.73 -17.03
N ASP A 250 -4.99 -8.53 -17.24
CA ASP A 250 -3.74 -8.43 -16.47
C ASP A 250 -2.61 -9.16 -17.20
N PRO A 251 -1.37 -8.64 -17.26
CA PRO A 251 -0.22 -9.35 -17.80
C PRO A 251 0.27 -10.49 -16.89
N VAL A 252 -0.23 -10.57 -15.64
CA VAL A 252 0.15 -11.53 -14.62
C VAL A 252 -1.09 -12.23 -14.05
N THR A 253 -1.00 -13.54 -13.89
CA THR A 253 -2.08 -14.31 -13.25
C THR A 253 -2.14 -14.03 -11.75
N THR A 254 -3.29 -13.55 -11.25
CA THR A 254 -3.52 -13.16 -9.85
C THR A 254 -4.14 -14.30 -9.02
N ASP A 255 -4.11 -14.17 -7.69
CA ASP A 255 -4.78 -15.11 -6.77
C ASP A 255 -6.30 -15.11 -7.00
N THR A 256 -6.89 -13.92 -7.22
CA THR A 256 -8.33 -13.78 -7.50
C THR A 256 -8.71 -14.45 -8.82
N GLN A 257 -7.90 -14.25 -9.89
CA GLN A 257 -8.13 -14.91 -11.16
C GLN A 257 -8.16 -16.44 -11.02
N ASN A 258 -7.19 -17.00 -10.29
CA ASN A 258 -7.13 -18.44 -10.03
C ASN A 258 -8.32 -18.91 -9.19
N TYR A 259 -8.67 -18.17 -8.15
CA TYR A 259 -9.78 -18.53 -7.27
C TYR A 259 -11.12 -18.55 -8.02
N LEU A 260 -11.38 -17.57 -8.86
CA LEU A 260 -12.62 -17.44 -9.63
C LEU A 260 -12.60 -18.25 -10.93
N ASN A 261 -11.47 -18.80 -11.35
CA ASN A 261 -11.26 -19.41 -12.66
C ASN A 261 -11.62 -18.43 -13.79
N ALA A 262 -11.17 -17.17 -13.66
CA ALA A 262 -11.48 -16.10 -14.60
C ALA A 262 -10.79 -16.29 -15.95
N LYS A 263 -11.46 -15.94 -17.05
CA LYS A 263 -10.82 -15.86 -18.35
C LYS A 263 -9.78 -14.74 -18.34
N ASN A 264 -8.53 -15.06 -18.66
CA ASN A 264 -7.47 -14.06 -18.77
C ASN A 264 -7.41 -13.41 -20.16
N ILE A 265 -7.28 -12.10 -20.18
CA ILE A 265 -6.88 -11.28 -21.33
C ILE A 265 -5.52 -10.67 -20.97
N ALA A 266 -4.46 -11.29 -21.49
CA ALA A 266 -3.10 -10.82 -21.27
C ALA A 266 -2.84 -9.55 -22.08
N ILE A 267 -2.75 -8.41 -21.41
CA ILE A 267 -2.49 -7.10 -22.03
C ILE A 267 -1.01 -6.75 -21.90
N LYS A 268 -0.45 -5.99 -22.85
CA LYS A 268 0.87 -5.39 -22.67
C LYS A 268 0.83 -4.36 -21.54
N PRO A 269 1.81 -4.33 -20.61
CA PRO A 269 1.89 -3.29 -19.59
C PRO A 269 1.81 -1.87 -20.18
N HIS A 270 1.15 -0.94 -19.50
CA HIS A 270 0.95 0.48 -19.86
C HIS A 270 0.07 0.75 -21.08
N THR A 271 -0.69 -0.23 -21.54
CA THR A 271 -1.60 -0.07 -22.68
C THR A 271 -3.07 -0.12 -22.31
N ASP A 272 -3.36 -0.18 -21.03
CA ASP A 272 -4.71 -0.25 -20.47
C ASP A 272 -5.59 0.92 -20.96
N THR A 273 -5.05 2.13 -20.90
CA THR A 273 -5.73 3.34 -21.38
C THR A 273 -6.05 3.25 -22.88
N ALA A 274 -5.14 2.76 -23.71
CA ALA A 274 -5.39 2.59 -25.15
C ALA A 274 -6.50 1.57 -25.40
N LEU A 275 -6.55 0.46 -24.64
CA LEU A 275 -7.64 -0.50 -24.72
C LEU A 275 -8.98 0.13 -24.33
N MET A 276 -9.03 0.88 -23.20
CA MET A 276 -10.26 1.54 -22.75
C MET A 276 -10.77 2.55 -23.78
N LEU A 277 -9.87 3.35 -24.38
CA LEU A 277 -10.23 4.30 -25.43
C LEU A 277 -10.74 3.61 -26.70
N GLY A 278 -10.12 2.48 -27.08
CA GLY A 278 -10.61 1.65 -28.19
C GLY A 278 -12.00 1.06 -27.93
N LEU A 279 -12.26 0.66 -26.68
CA LEU A 279 -13.59 0.21 -26.27
C LEU A 279 -14.61 1.38 -26.31
N CYS A 280 -14.24 2.55 -25.80
CA CYS A 280 -15.09 3.75 -25.88
C CYS A 280 -15.39 4.14 -27.32
N TYR A 281 -14.42 4.08 -28.23
CA TYR A 281 -14.62 4.35 -29.65
C TYR A 281 -15.61 3.36 -30.27
N GLU A 282 -15.46 2.05 -30.00
CA GLU A 282 -16.39 1.05 -30.53
C GLU A 282 -17.83 1.26 -30.03
N LEU A 283 -18.00 1.64 -28.76
CA LEU A 283 -19.32 1.96 -28.19
C LEU A 283 -19.92 3.22 -28.85
N LEU A 284 -19.08 4.23 -29.11
CA LEU A 284 -19.50 5.47 -29.77
C LEU A 284 -19.89 5.23 -31.23
N GLU A 285 -19.03 4.55 -32.02
CA GLU A 285 -19.22 4.28 -33.45
C GLU A 285 -20.43 3.40 -33.70
N GLN A 286 -20.71 2.43 -32.81
CA GLN A 286 -21.87 1.54 -32.91
C GLN A 286 -23.13 2.12 -32.26
N GLU A 287 -23.08 3.31 -31.70
CA GLU A 287 -24.16 3.96 -30.95
C GLU A 287 -24.73 3.05 -29.82
N THR A 288 -23.90 2.22 -29.20
CA THR A 288 -24.29 1.28 -28.13
C THR A 288 -24.03 1.79 -26.72
N TYR A 289 -23.43 2.97 -26.58
CA TYR A 289 -23.25 3.61 -25.26
C TYR A 289 -24.58 4.12 -24.70
N ASN A 290 -24.66 4.32 -23.41
CA ASN A 290 -25.83 4.86 -22.74
C ASN A 290 -25.91 6.38 -22.91
N LYS A 291 -26.65 6.84 -23.97
CA LYS A 291 -26.78 8.26 -24.30
C LYS A 291 -27.36 9.08 -23.13
N ASN A 292 -28.40 8.57 -22.48
CA ASN A 292 -29.05 9.28 -21.37
C ASN A 292 -28.07 9.48 -20.20
N PHE A 293 -27.27 8.46 -19.86
CA PHE A 293 -26.29 8.62 -18.79
C PHE A 293 -25.23 9.68 -19.14
N ILE A 294 -24.75 9.67 -20.39
CA ILE A 294 -23.77 10.65 -20.84
C ILE A 294 -24.35 12.08 -20.78
N GLU A 295 -25.58 12.28 -21.25
CA GLU A 295 -26.22 13.60 -21.29
C GLU A 295 -26.61 14.11 -19.88
N GLU A 296 -27.06 13.24 -18.96
CA GLU A 296 -27.62 13.64 -17.67
C GLU A 296 -26.56 13.64 -16.51
N TYR A 297 -25.52 12.79 -16.59
CA TYR A 297 -24.61 12.56 -15.49
C TYR A 297 -23.15 12.93 -15.78
N THR A 298 -22.84 13.40 -16.99
CA THR A 298 -21.46 13.77 -17.35
C THR A 298 -21.38 15.17 -17.94
N ASP A 299 -20.20 15.77 -17.80
CA ASP A 299 -19.86 17.06 -18.39
C ASP A 299 -18.61 16.94 -19.26
N GLY A 300 -18.55 17.67 -20.38
CA GLY A 300 -17.42 17.67 -21.30
C GLY A 300 -17.28 16.43 -22.19
N HIS A 301 -18.39 15.72 -22.43
CA HIS A 301 -18.38 14.53 -23.29
C HIS A 301 -18.09 14.85 -24.75
N GLU A 302 -18.47 16.03 -25.26
CA GLU A 302 -18.18 16.45 -26.62
C GLU A 302 -16.67 16.55 -26.87
N GLU A 303 -15.90 17.11 -25.92
CA GLU A 303 -14.45 17.22 -25.99
C GLU A 303 -13.78 15.85 -25.99
N PHE A 304 -14.28 14.93 -25.14
CA PHE A 304 -13.81 13.56 -25.10
C PHE A 304 -14.14 12.79 -26.38
N PHE A 305 -15.34 12.93 -26.92
CA PHE A 305 -15.74 12.28 -28.17
C PHE A 305 -14.96 12.84 -29.38
N ALA A 306 -14.70 14.15 -29.42
CA ALA A 306 -13.82 14.74 -30.41
C ALA A 306 -12.42 14.14 -30.41
N TYR A 307 -11.87 13.83 -29.21
CA TYR A 307 -10.61 13.10 -29.09
C TYR A 307 -10.71 11.66 -29.58
N LEU A 308 -11.75 10.91 -29.22
CA LEU A 308 -11.97 9.55 -29.73
C LEU A 308 -12.05 9.51 -31.26
N LEU A 309 -12.74 10.48 -31.86
CA LEU A 309 -12.92 10.62 -33.33
C LEU A 309 -11.67 11.16 -34.04
N GLY A 310 -10.61 11.50 -33.32
CA GLY A 310 -9.36 12.01 -33.88
C GLY A 310 -9.37 13.49 -34.25
N GLU A 311 -10.36 14.25 -33.82
CA GLU A 311 -10.46 15.69 -34.13
C GLU A 311 -9.45 16.54 -33.36
N LYS A 312 -8.93 16.02 -32.24
CA LYS A 312 -7.93 16.72 -31.39
C LYS A 312 -6.48 16.43 -31.79
N ASP A 313 -6.18 15.25 -32.30
CA ASP A 313 -4.80 14.81 -32.60
C ASP A 313 -4.61 14.13 -33.96
N GLY A 314 -5.66 14.08 -34.76
CA GLY A 314 -5.64 13.48 -36.13
C GLY A 314 -5.71 11.93 -36.12
N VAL A 315 -5.90 11.29 -34.98
CA VAL A 315 -5.87 9.81 -34.84
C VAL A 315 -7.16 9.30 -34.20
N LYS A 316 -7.98 8.56 -34.97
CA LYS A 316 -9.14 7.85 -34.42
C LYS A 316 -8.73 6.72 -33.50
N LYS A 317 -9.38 6.57 -32.36
CA LYS A 317 -9.06 5.57 -31.33
C LYS A 317 -9.76 4.21 -31.64
N THR A 318 -9.72 3.75 -32.87
CA THR A 318 -10.40 2.52 -33.31
C THR A 318 -9.89 1.25 -32.62
N ALA A 319 -10.62 0.13 -32.77
CA ALA A 319 -10.14 -1.16 -32.28
C ALA A 319 -8.83 -1.58 -32.97
N GLU A 320 -8.59 -1.19 -34.21
CA GLU A 320 -7.35 -1.43 -34.94
C GLU A 320 -6.19 -0.66 -34.31
N TRP A 321 -6.38 0.65 -34.03
CA TRP A 321 -5.42 1.48 -33.31
C TRP A 321 -5.09 0.88 -31.91
N ALA A 322 -6.09 0.52 -31.14
CA ALA A 322 -5.89 -0.07 -29.82
C ALA A 322 -5.18 -1.44 -29.91
N SER A 323 -5.51 -2.24 -30.92
CA SER A 323 -4.88 -3.55 -31.21
C SER A 323 -3.38 -3.46 -31.42
N GLU A 324 -2.92 -2.48 -32.20
CA GLU A 324 -1.49 -2.24 -32.47
C GLU A 324 -0.73 -1.91 -31.18
N ILE A 325 -1.34 -1.15 -30.28
CA ILE A 325 -0.74 -0.71 -29.02
C ILE A 325 -0.77 -1.84 -27.97
N CYS A 326 -1.94 -2.38 -27.66
CA CYS A 326 -2.14 -3.32 -26.56
C CYS A 326 -1.84 -4.79 -26.89
N GLY A 327 -1.68 -5.12 -28.18
CA GLY A 327 -1.38 -6.47 -28.65
C GLY A 327 -2.57 -7.43 -28.68
N LEU A 328 -3.78 -6.97 -28.34
CA LEU A 328 -5.01 -7.77 -28.43
C LEU A 328 -5.55 -7.74 -29.86
N SER A 329 -6.21 -8.82 -30.30
CA SER A 329 -6.82 -8.82 -31.62
C SER A 329 -8.01 -7.87 -31.69
N VAL A 330 -8.23 -7.23 -32.84
CA VAL A 330 -9.41 -6.39 -33.13
C VAL A 330 -10.71 -7.12 -32.79
N VAL A 331 -10.79 -8.41 -33.11
CA VAL A 331 -11.96 -9.25 -32.79
C VAL A 331 -12.20 -9.33 -31.29
N THR A 332 -11.14 -9.47 -30.49
CA THR A 332 -11.23 -9.48 -29.04
C THR A 332 -11.77 -8.15 -28.50
N ILE A 333 -11.24 -7.02 -28.99
CA ILE A 333 -11.64 -5.68 -28.56
C ILE A 333 -13.12 -5.43 -28.90
N LYS A 334 -13.54 -5.68 -30.15
CA LYS A 334 -14.96 -5.53 -30.59
C LYS A 334 -15.90 -6.46 -29.82
N SER A 335 -15.48 -7.69 -29.55
CA SER A 335 -16.26 -8.65 -28.75
C SER A 335 -16.41 -8.19 -27.31
N LEU A 336 -15.34 -7.63 -26.71
CA LEU A 336 -15.39 -7.08 -25.36
C LEU A 336 -16.33 -5.87 -25.28
N ALA A 337 -16.20 -4.90 -26.20
CA ALA A 337 -17.10 -3.74 -26.28
C ALA A 337 -18.58 -4.13 -26.31
N LYS A 338 -18.96 -5.08 -27.17
CA LYS A 338 -20.32 -5.60 -27.23
C LYS A 338 -20.80 -6.23 -25.91
N LYS A 339 -19.92 -6.90 -25.15
CA LYS A 339 -20.29 -7.52 -23.87
C LYS A 339 -20.58 -6.48 -22.80
N LEU A 340 -19.80 -5.39 -22.75
CA LEU A 340 -19.86 -4.37 -21.70
C LEU A 340 -21.24 -3.70 -21.59
N THR A 341 -21.96 -3.55 -22.68
CA THR A 341 -23.29 -2.90 -22.70
C THR A 341 -24.47 -3.88 -22.81
N SER A 342 -24.21 -5.20 -22.89
CA SER A 342 -25.24 -6.24 -22.98
C SER A 342 -25.57 -6.92 -21.64
N LYS A 343 -24.90 -6.58 -20.56
CA LYS A 343 -25.00 -7.23 -19.25
C LYS A 343 -24.81 -6.18 -18.14
N ARG A 344 -25.31 -6.47 -16.93
CA ARG A 344 -24.95 -5.70 -15.74
C ARG A 344 -23.46 -5.85 -15.49
N THR A 345 -22.70 -4.79 -15.79
CA THR A 345 -21.24 -4.81 -15.84
C THR A 345 -20.61 -4.02 -14.71
N LEU A 346 -19.68 -4.64 -13.98
CA LEU A 346 -18.82 -3.99 -13.00
C LEU A 346 -17.37 -4.00 -13.50
N LEU A 347 -16.77 -2.82 -13.63
CA LEU A 347 -15.35 -2.62 -13.90
C LEU A 347 -14.60 -2.51 -12.55
N SER A 348 -14.00 -3.59 -12.08
CA SER A 348 -13.25 -3.61 -10.82
C SER A 348 -11.75 -3.44 -11.08
N SER A 349 -11.18 -2.32 -10.61
CA SER A 349 -9.77 -1.97 -10.79
C SER A 349 -8.96 -2.10 -9.50
N GLY A 350 -7.66 -2.38 -9.64
CA GLY A 350 -6.65 -2.23 -8.60
C GLY A 350 -5.99 -0.85 -8.63
N TRP A 351 -4.93 -0.71 -7.81
CA TRP A 351 -4.15 0.54 -7.72
C TRP A 351 -2.82 0.49 -8.49
N SER A 352 -2.49 -0.62 -9.14
CA SER A 352 -1.14 -0.81 -9.72
C SER A 352 -0.94 -0.04 -11.03
N ALA A 353 -1.89 -0.07 -11.95
CA ALA A 353 -1.74 0.50 -13.29
C ALA A 353 -1.54 2.03 -13.28
N GLN A 354 -2.09 2.74 -12.28
CA GLN A 354 -1.88 4.18 -12.14
C GLN A 354 -0.48 4.57 -11.61
N ARG A 355 0.34 3.60 -11.12
CA ARG A 355 1.73 3.83 -10.72
C ARG A 355 2.69 3.77 -11.91
N ALA A 356 2.32 4.38 -13.00
CA ALA A 356 3.06 4.46 -14.26
C ALA A 356 3.10 5.90 -14.76
N GLU A 357 3.93 6.21 -15.74
CA GLU A 357 3.81 7.47 -16.47
C GLU A 357 2.40 7.58 -17.06
N HIS A 358 1.80 8.75 -16.96
CA HIS A 358 0.43 9.05 -17.39
C HIS A 358 -0.66 8.23 -16.67
N GLY A 359 -0.36 7.76 -15.44
CA GLY A 359 -1.26 6.90 -14.65
C GLY A 359 -2.59 7.56 -14.29
N GLU A 360 -2.69 8.90 -14.31
CA GLU A 360 -3.90 9.67 -14.16
C GLU A 360 -4.95 9.27 -15.22
N HIS A 361 -4.50 9.10 -16.46
CA HIS A 361 -5.36 8.78 -17.59
C HIS A 361 -5.90 7.35 -17.56
N TYR A 362 -5.20 6.44 -16.88
CA TYR A 362 -5.76 5.11 -16.58
C TYR A 362 -7.04 5.23 -15.76
N CYS A 363 -6.99 5.97 -14.65
CA CYS A 363 -8.15 6.17 -13.77
C CYS A 363 -9.29 6.90 -14.51
N TRP A 364 -8.95 7.94 -15.25
CA TRP A 364 -9.92 8.73 -16.00
C TRP A 364 -10.60 7.91 -17.10
N SER A 365 -9.84 7.13 -17.84
CA SER A 365 -10.40 6.27 -18.92
C SER A 365 -11.29 5.16 -18.37
N LEU A 366 -11.00 4.63 -17.15
CA LEU A 366 -11.87 3.66 -16.51
C LEU A 366 -13.24 4.28 -16.15
N VAL A 367 -13.24 5.49 -15.59
CA VAL A 367 -14.47 6.23 -15.26
C VAL A 367 -15.23 6.61 -16.55
N ALA A 368 -14.53 7.06 -17.60
CA ALA A 368 -15.15 7.39 -18.89
C ALA A 368 -15.82 6.17 -19.54
N LEU A 369 -15.14 5.01 -19.54
CA LEU A 369 -15.72 3.76 -20.03
C LEU A 369 -16.95 3.34 -19.22
N ALA A 370 -16.88 3.42 -17.88
CA ALA A 370 -18.01 3.13 -17.00
C ALA A 370 -19.19 4.09 -17.24
N SER A 371 -18.91 5.37 -17.52
CA SER A 371 -19.95 6.36 -17.89
C SER A 371 -20.63 6.02 -19.22
N MET A 372 -19.86 5.59 -20.22
CA MET A 372 -20.42 5.16 -21.50
C MET A 372 -21.25 3.87 -21.38
N ILE A 373 -20.93 2.97 -20.44
CA ILE A 373 -21.77 1.82 -20.10
C ILE A 373 -23.06 2.28 -19.40
N GLY A 374 -22.99 3.32 -18.54
CA GLY A 374 -24.14 3.96 -17.93
C GLY A 374 -24.72 3.28 -16.70
N GLU A 375 -23.91 2.49 -15.99
CA GLU A 375 -24.36 1.71 -14.82
C GLU A 375 -23.78 2.20 -13.48
N ILE A 376 -23.11 3.35 -13.46
CA ILE A 376 -22.63 3.99 -12.23
C ILE A 376 -23.85 4.34 -11.35
N GLY A 377 -23.77 4.03 -10.05
CA GLY A 377 -24.86 4.23 -9.09
C GLY A 377 -25.89 3.09 -9.06
N LEU A 378 -25.74 2.05 -9.87
CA LEU A 378 -26.64 0.91 -9.86
C LEU A 378 -26.04 -0.30 -9.12
N PRO A 379 -26.86 -1.08 -8.38
CA PRO A 379 -26.38 -2.27 -7.70
C PRO A 379 -25.66 -3.24 -8.65
N GLY A 380 -24.40 -3.60 -8.31
CA GLY A 380 -23.59 -4.53 -9.09
C GLY A 380 -23.10 -4.04 -10.44
N GLY A 381 -23.26 -2.73 -10.76
CA GLY A 381 -22.75 -2.11 -11.98
C GLY A 381 -21.74 -0.98 -11.72
N GLY A 382 -21.28 -0.33 -12.80
CA GLY A 382 -20.38 0.82 -12.74
C GLY A 382 -18.90 0.45 -12.61
N PHE A 383 -18.18 1.13 -11.71
CA PHE A 383 -16.77 0.89 -11.47
C PHE A 383 -16.42 0.80 -9.99
N SER A 384 -15.24 0.26 -9.68
CA SER A 384 -14.69 0.24 -8.34
C SER A 384 -13.16 0.32 -8.38
N PHE A 385 -12.57 0.85 -7.30
CA PHE A 385 -11.12 0.84 -7.08
C PHE A 385 -10.77 0.08 -5.79
N GLY A 386 -9.97 -0.98 -5.91
CA GLY A 386 -9.32 -1.61 -4.77
C GLY A 386 -10.24 -2.39 -3.83
N TYR A 387 -11.20 -3.17 -4.32
CA TYR A 387 -11.97 -4.09 -3.46
C TYR A 387 -11.07 -4.84 -2.48
N ASN A 388 -11.54 -4.93 -1.24
CA ASN A 388 -10.89 -5.51 -0.06
C ASN A 388 -9.58 -4.81 0.37
N ALA A 389 -9.08 -3.81 -0.33
CA ALA A 389 -8.06 -2.93 0.22
C ALA A 389 -8.72 -2.06 1.31
N ASN A 390 -8.22 -2.15 2.54
CA ASN A 390 -8.82 -1.46 3.70
C ASN A 390 -10.30 -1.75 3.93
N ASP A 391 -10.73 -2.98 3.63
CA ASP A 391 -12.09 -3.50 3.77
C ASP A 391 -13.11 -2.87 2.78
N ALA A 392 -12.66 -2.18 1.73
CA ALA A 392 -13.55 -1.64 0.71
C ALA A 392 -14.48 -2.73 0.14
N GLY A 393 -15.78 -2.43 0.05
CA GLY A 393 -16.82 -3.35 -0.38
C GLY A 393 -17.39 -4.27 0.72
N ALA A 394 -17.00 -4.08 1.98
CA ALA A 394 -17.67 -4.69 3.12
C ALA A 394 -18.72 -3.73 3.72
N ALA A 395 -19.75 -4.30 4.35
CA ALA A 395 -20.77 -3.51 5.04
C ALA A 395 -20.18 -2.75 6.24
N THR A 396 -20.62 -1.52 6.47
CA THR A 396 -20.19 -0.70 7.61
C THR A 396 -21.00 -0.98 8.87
N SER A 397 -20.46 -0.65 10.03
CA SER A 397 -21.16 -0.75 11.31
C SER A 397 -21.60 0.62 11.83
N ASP A 398 -22.54 0.63 12.78
CA ASP A 398 -23.10 1.84 13.38
C ASP A 398 -22.22 2.47 14.46
N GLY A 399 -21.15 1.80 14.86
CA GLY A 399 -20.30 2.19 15.98
C GLY A 399 -19.48 3.48 15.75
N SER A 400 -19.04 4.07 16.84
CA SER A 400 -18.14 5.22 16.81
C SER A 400 -16.67 4.78 16.81
N ARG A 401 -15.83 5.48 16.06
CA ARG A 401 -14.38 5.21 16.01
C ARG A 401 -13.69 5.56 17.33
N LEU A 402 -12.61 4.85 17.61
CA LEU A 402 -11.70 5.18 18.73
C LEU A 402 -11.19 6.62 18.63
N GLY A 403 -10.85 7.21 19.77
CA GLY A 403 -10.05 8.43 19.82
C GLY A 403 -8.63 8.21 19.28
N VAL A 404 -7.92 9.31 19.06
CA VAL A 404 -6.53 9.31 18.60
C VAL A 404 -5.71 10.34 19.37
N MET A 405 -4.44 10.09 19.56
CA MET A 405 -3.50 11.12 19.99
C MET A 405 -3.25 12.08 18.81
N GLY A 406 -3.55 13.37 19.00
CA GLY A 406 -3.31 14.36 17.96
C GLY A 406 -1.83 14.67 17.76
N ALA A 407 -1.41 14.92 16.53
CA ALA A 407 -0.09 15.42 16.22
C ALA A 407 0.13 16.89 16.68
N THR A 408 -0.93 17.62 16.96
CA THR A 408 -0.89 18.99 17.51
C THR A 408 -1.37 18.98 18.96
N VAL A 409 -0.65 19.67 19.83
CA VAL A 409 -1.03 19.86 21.23
C VAL A 409 -1.81 21.17 21.34
N LYS A 410 -3.01 21.07 21.89
CA LYS A 410 -3.88 22.23 22.08
C LYS A 410 -3.24 23.24 23.05
N ASP A 411 -3.42 24.51 22.78
CA ASP A 411 -2.97 25.63 23.63
C ASP A 411 -1.44 25.63 23.93
N SER A 412 -0.63 25.05 23.02
CA SER A 412 0.82 25.07 23.14
C SER A 412 1.48 25.83 21.98
N SER A 413 2.52 26.59 22.29
CA SER A 413 3.35 27.25 21.29
C SER A 413 4.61 26.41 21.04
N PRO A 414 5.07 26.28 19.79
CA PRO A 414 6.35 25.64 19.51
C PRO A 414 7.53 26.43 20.06
N LYS A 415 8.67 25.76 20.28
CA LYS A 415 9.93 26.41 20.65
C LYS A 415 10.40 27.38 19.56
N TYR A 416 10.22 26.99 18.29
CA TYR A 416 10.54 27.80 17.12
C TYR A 416 9.29 28.02 16.26
N ASP A 417 8.99 29.29 15.93
CA ASP A 417 7.91 29.65 15.01
C ASP A 417 8.45 30.44 13.81
N LYS A 418 9.39 29.83 13.07
CA LYS A 418 9.97 30.39 11.86
C LYS A 418 9.05 30.11 10.65
N PRO A 419 9.01 31.05 9.67
CA PRO A 419 8.30 30.79 8.41
C PRO A 419 9.04 29.76 7.54
N TYR A 420 8.29 29.12 6.65
CA TYR A 420 8.91 28.30 5.59
C TYR A 420 9.61 29.19 4.55
N THR A 421 10.72 28.70 4.03
CA THR A 421 11.47 29.31 2.90
C THR A 421 11.12 28.66 1.56
N SER A 422 10.22 27.71 1.55
CA SER A 422 9.75 26.94 0.39
C SER A 422 8.27 26.61 0.56
N THR A 423 7.68 25.87 -0.36
CA THR A 423 6.36 25.25 -0.15
C THR A 423 6.47 24.25 1.01
N PRO A 424 5.52 24.24 1.98
CA PRO A 424 5.62 23.41 3.18
C PRO A 424 5.44 21.91 2.95
N TYR A 425 5.36 21.50 1.70
CA TYR A 425 5.25 20.11 1.28
C TYR A 425 5.86 19.90 -0.11
N PHE A 426 6.17 18.63 -0.41
CA PHE A 426 6.58 18.19 -1.75
C PHE A 426 5.97 16.80 -2.06
N PRO A 427 5.88 16.38 -3.34
CA PRO A 427 5.37 15.06 -3.71
C PRO A 427 6.27 13.94 -3.17
N THR A 428 5.70 13.00 -2.42
CA THR A 428 6.44 11.92 -1.71
C THR A 428 7.36 11.12 -2.65
N SER A 429 6.92 10.87 -3.87
CA SER A 429 7.67 10.10 -4.88
C SER A 429 8.84 10.86 -5.51
N ARG A 430 9.03 12.16 -5.20
CA ARG A 430 10.05 13.03 -5.80
C ARG A 430 11.23 13.33 -4.87
N MET A 431 11.48 12.49 -3.86
CA MET A 431 12.49 12.73 -2.83
C MET A 431 13.90 12.94 -3.41
N VAL A 432 14.28 12.16 -4.42
CA VAL A 432 15.59 12.30 -5.08
C VAL A 432 15.70 13.65 -5.78
N ASP A 433 14.68 14.04 -6.55
CA ASP A 433 14.65 15.33 -7.25
C ASP A 433 14.67 16.51 -6.26
N VAL A 434 13.91 16.41 -5.17
CA VAL A 434 13.84 17.42 -4.09
C VAL A 434 15.20 17.64 -3.45
N ILE A 435 15.89 16.58 -3.02
CA ILE A 435 17.19 16.69 -2.34
C ILE A 435 18.26 17.22 -3.32
N ASN A 436 18.18 16.82 -4.59
CA ASN A 436 19.16 17.22 -5.59
C ASN A 436 18.99 18.65 -6.10
N ASN A 437 17.80 19.22 -6.02
CA ASN A 437 17.45 20.49 -6.65
C ASN A 437 16.71 21.45 -5.68
N PRO A 438 17.32 21.86 -4.56
CA PRO A 438 16.72 22.85 -3.67
C PRO A 438 16.35 24.15 -4.41
N GLY A 439 15.17 24.70 -4.11
CA GLY A 439 14.67 25.93 -4.74
C GLY A 439 14.08 25.75 -6.15
N LYS A 440 14.13 24.54 -6.73
CA LYS A 440 13.48 24.25 -8.01
C LYS A 440 11.97 24.44 -7.88
N VAL A 441 11.39 25.13 -8.85
CA VAL A 441 9.94 25.30 -8.98
C VAL A 441 9.40 24.24 -9.95
N VAL A 442 8.37 23.51 -9.53
CA VAL A 442 7.72 22.47 -10.33
C VAL A 442 6.21 22.60 -10.29
N PRO A 443 5.50 22.26 -11.36
CA PRO A 443 4.04 22.22 -11.35
C PRO A 443 3.52 21.02 -10.53
N PHE A 444 2.44 21.25 -9.79
CA PHE A 444 1.74 20.24 -9.01
C PHE A 444 0.27 20.63 -8.82
N LYS A 445 -0.67 19.83 -9.31
CA LYS A 445 -2.13 20.06 -9.22
C LYS A 445 -2.54 21.48 -9.65
N GLY A 446 -1.98 21.95 -10.77
CA GLY A 446 -2.25 23.27 -11.35
C GLY A 446 -1.63 24.46 -10.60
N LYS A 447 -0.71 24.22 -9.67
CA LYS A 447 0.02 25.25 -8.92
C LYS A 447 1.53 24.97 -8.98
N ASP A 448 2.31 26.02 -8.87
CA ASP A 448 3.75 25.90 -8.71
C ASP A 448 4.11 25.65 -7.24
N ILE A 449 5.00 24.69 -7.02
CA ILE A 449 5.59 24.41 -5.69
C ILE A 449 7.11 24.59 -5.75
N THR A 450 7.69 25.11 -4.67
CA THR A 450 9.13 25.33 -4.56
C THR A 450 9.73 24.27 -3.64
N TYR A 451 10.71 23.52 -4.12
CA TYR A 451 11.40 22.49 -3.35
C TYR A 451 12.17 23.07 -2.16
N PRO A 452 12.14 22.39 -1.00
CA PRO A 452 12.90 22.78 0.18
C PRO A 452 14.40 22.48 0.03
N ASP A 453 15.22 23.15 0.82
CA ASP A 453 16.63 22.81 1.06
C ASP A 453 16.70 21.92 2.32
N LEU A 454 16.56 20.59 2.14
CA LEU A 454 16.57 19.63 3.22
C LEU A 454 17.97 19.44 3.81
N LYS A 455 18.07 19.38 5.12
CA LYS A 455 19.32 19.16 5.90
C LYS A 455 19.22 17.92 6.79
N VAL A 456 18.06 17.70 7.41
CA VAL A 456 17.83 16.64 8.38
C VAL A 456 16.68 15.74 7.91
N PHE A 457 16.95 14.44 7.92
CA PHE A 457 15.96 13.41 7.60
C PHE A 457 15.75 12.53 8.82
N VAL A 458 14.52 12.48 9.33
CA VAL A 458 14.13 11.65 10.47
C VAL A 458 13.14 10.59 10.00
N VAL A 459 13.51 9.33 10.14
CA VAL A 459 12.72 8.20 9.63
C VAL A 459 12.21 7.36 10.80
N ALA A 460 10.91 7.13 10.88
CA ALA A 460 10.30 6.29 11.91
C ALA A 460 9.42 5.21 11.25
N GLY A 461 9.78 3.94 11.42
CA GLY A 461 9.02 2.81 10.88
C GLY A 461 8.90 2.83 9.35
N ALA A 462 9.91 3.32 8.65
CA ALA A 462 9.95 3.38 7.19
C ALA A 462 11.33 2.94 6.65
N ASN A 463 11.34 2.45 5.40
CA ASN A 463 12.58 1.96 4.78
C ASN A 463 12.71 2.46 3.33
N PRO A 464 12.91 3.78 3.12
CA PRO A 464 12.98 4.37 1.77
C PRO A 464 14.05 3.74 0.88
N LEU A 465 15.19 3.28 1.40
CA LEU A 465 16.19 2.55 0.60
C LEU A 465 15.73 1.16 0.13
N SER A 466 14.53 0.74 0.44
CA SER A 466 13.88 -0.45 -0.15
C SER A 466 12.56 -0.14 -0.84
N THR A 467 11.91 0.98 -0.51
CA THR A 467 10.55 1.28 -0.99
C THR A 467 10.44 2.50 -1.90
N HIS A 468 11.45 3.36 -1.93
CA HIS A 468 11.52 4.50 -2.85
C HIS A 468 12.10 4.09 -4.21
N GLN A 469 11.72 4.80 -5.26
CA GLN A 469 12.23 4.60 -6.62
C GLN A 469 13.66 5.08 -6.73
N ASP A 470 14.41 4.54 -7.71
CA ASP A 470 15.80 4.92 -8.04
C ASP A 470 16.73 4.91 -6.81
N VAL A 471 16.80 3.75 -6.15
CA VAL A 471 17.52 3.60 -4.87
C VAL A 471 19.00 4.03 -4.96
N ASN A 472 19.66 3.81 -6.11
CA ASN A 472 21.05 4.25 -6.28
C ASN A 472 21.15 5.79 -6.24
N GLN A 473 20.28 6.49 -6.93
CA GLN A 473 20.22 7.96 -6.87
C GLN A 473 19.74 8.46 -5.50
N LEU A 474 18.81 7.76 -4.86
CA LEU A 474 18.41 8.11 -3.50
C LEU A 474 19.58 8.04 -2.53
N LYS A 475 20.39 6.97 -2.59
CA LYS A 475 21.59 6.83 -1.77
C LYS A 475 22.54 8.01 -1.95
N GLU A 476 22.80 8.40 -3.21
CA GLU A 476 23.66 9.55 -3.51
C GLU A 476 23.03 10.88 -3.02
N ALA A 477 21.72 11.05 -3.16
CA ALA A 477 21.01 12.22 -2.66
C ALA A 477 21.08 12.31 -1.12
N LEU A 478 20.83 11.22 -0.42
CA LEU A 478 20.89 11.16 1.06
C LEU A 478 22.27 11.53 1.62
N ASN A 479 23.37 11.27 0.88
CA ASN A 479 24.72 11.68 1.29
C ASN A 479 24.89 13.20 1.39
N LYS A 480 24.05 14.00 0.72
CA LYS A 480 24.06 15.47 0.78
C LYS A 480 23.50 16.02 2.10
N LEU A 481 22.64 15.26 2.76
CA LEU A 481 22.00 15.67 4.01
C LEU A 481 23.02 15.75 5.16
N ASP A 482 22.78 16.68 6.08
CA ASP A 482 23.67 16.86 7.22
C ASP A 482 23.50 15.75 8.24
N PHE A 483 22.27 15.29 8.46
CA PHE A 483 21.98 14.26 9.45
C PHE A 483 20.80 13.39 9.04
N ILE A 484 20.92 12.09 9.33
CA ILE A 484 19.87 11.07 9.12
C ILE A 484 19.70 10.27 10.41
N ALA A 485 18.50 10.27 10.98
CA ALA A 485 18.14 9.42 12.12
C ALA A 485 17.06 8.43 11.72
N THR A 486 17.22 7.17 12.12
CA THR A 486 16.17 6.15 11.91
C THR A 486 15.78 5.50 13.23
N ILE A 487 14.46 5.39 13.44
CA ILE A 487 13.83 4.71 14.58
C ILE A 487 13.13 3.48 14.00
N ASP A 488 13.64 2.30 14.31
CA ASP A 488 13.10 1.03 13.79
C ASP A 488 13.37 -0.12 14.76
N CYS A 489 12.67 -1.23 14.57
CA CYS A 489 12.93 -2.45 15.33
C CYS A 489 13.96 -3.37 14.65
N GLN A 490 14.23 -3.19 13.35
CA GLN A 490 15.14 -4.03 12.57
C GLN A 490 16.17 -3.21 11.79
N TRP A 491 17.35 -3.79 11.55
CA TRP A 491 18.43 -3.21 10.75
C TRP A 491 18.06 -3.23 9.26
N THR A 492 17.15 -2.32 8.88
CA THR A 492 16.78 -2.09 7.48
C THR A 492 17.94 -1.43 6.71
N ALA A 493 17.83 -1.37 5.39
CA ALA A 493 18.81 -0.67 4.56
C ALA A 493 18.93 0.82 4.95
N THR A 494 17.83 1.45 5.32
CA THR A 494 17.82 2.85 5.78
C THR A 494 18.54 3.01 7.11
N CYS A 495 18.36 2.08 8.07
CA CYS A 495 19.13 2.09 9.31
C CYS A 495 20.64 2.03 9.04
N ARG A 496 21.06 1.14 8.12
CA ARG A 496 22.49 0.97 7.76
C ARG A 496 23.10 2.21 7.13
N PHE A 497 22.27 3.09 6.56
CA PHE A 497 22.70 4.33 5.92
C PHE A 497 22.55 5.56 6.84
N SER A 498 22.01 5.39 8.05
CA SER A 498 21.74 6.49 8.98
C SER A 498 22.94 6.84 9.86
N ASP A 499 22.98 8.09 10.33
CA ASP A 499 23.96 8.57 11.30
C ASP A 499 23.65 8.09 12.71
N LEU A 500 22.34 8.05 13.06
CA LEU A 500 21.81 7.61 14.34
C LEU A 500 20.71 6.58 14.13
N VAL A 501 20.77 5.47 14.88
CA VAL A 501 19.76 4.39 14.86
C VAL A 501 19.25 4.15 16.26
N LEU A 502 17.93 4.24 16.45
CA LEU A 502 17.27 4.06 17.75
C LEU A 502 16.39 2.81 17.73
N PRO A 503 16.53 1.88 18.70
CA PRO A 503 15.74 0.68 18.81
C PRO A 503 14.33 0.98 19.32
N THR A 504 13.29 0.67 18.52
CA THR A 504 11.91 0.71 18.99
C THR A 504 11.38 -0.69 19.30
N THR A 505 10.32 -0.75 20.13
CA THR A 505 9.59 -1.99 20.41
C THR A 505 8.83 -2.46 19.19
N THR A 506 8.67 -3.78 19.05
CA THR A 506 7.65 -4.34 18.16
C THR A 506 6.27 -4.20 18.79
N VAL A 507 5.22 -4.39 18.01
CA VAL A 507 3.83 -4.36 18.50
C VAL A 507 3.53 -5.43 19.57
N TRP A 508 4.29 -6.50 19.60
CA TRP A 508 4.16 -7.61 20.56
C TRP A 508 4.68 -7.28 21.97
N GLU A 509 5.44 -6.20 22.07
CA GLU A 509 6.15 -5.76 23.29
C GLU A 509 5.45 -4.61 24.01
N ARG A 510 4.23 -4.23 23.63
CA ARG A 510 3.46 -3.14 24.24
C ARG A 510 1.95 -3.39 24.23
N ASP A 511 1.24 -2.71 25.10
CA ASP A 511 -0.23 -2.67 25.13
C ASP A 511 -0.76 -1.67 24.11
N GLU A 512 -1.81 -2.05 23.37
CA GLU A 512 -2.43 -1.22 22.35
C GLU A 512 -3.94 -1.44 22.26
N LEU A 513 -4.64 -0.54 21.60
CA LEU A 513 -5.94 -0.75 21.01
C LEU A 513 -5.80 -0.77 19.50
N ILE A 514 -6.60 -1.58 18.82
CA ILE A 514 -6.65 -1.57 17.36
C ILE A 514 -8.12 -1.61 16.90
N PRO A 515 -8.52 -0.79 15.91
CA PRO A 515 -9.82 -0.93 15.28
C PRO A 515 -9.95 -2.30 14.60
N TYR A 516 -11.12 -2.91 14.71
CA TYR A 516 -11.50 -4.06 13.90
C TYR A 516 -12.26 -3.56 12.67
N GLY A 517 -11.76 -3.86 11.49
CA GLY A 517 -12.17 -3.22 10.24
C GLY A 517 -11.68 -1.78 10.12
N ASN A 518 -11.20 -1.38 8.96
CA ASN A 518 -10.77 0.00 8.70
C ASN A 518 -11.95 0.87 8.23
N ALA A 519 -12.37 0.71 6.96
CA ALA A 519 -13.53 1.43 6.43
C ALA A 519 -14.82 0.97 7.13
N THR A 520 -14.97 -0.31 7.38
CA THR A 520 -16.16 -0.94 7.95
C THR A 520 -16.40 -0.63 9.41
N ASN A 521 -15.36 -0.24 10.16
CA ASN A 521 -15.46 0.09 11.58
C ASN A 521 -16.21 -0.99 12.40
N ARG A 522 -15.81 -2.27 12.23
CA ARG A 522 -16.50 -3.42 12.84
C ARG A 522 -16.44 -3.45 14.35
N GLY A 523 -15.46 -2.80 14.97
CA GLY A 523 -15.34 -2.82 16.42
C GLY A 523 -13.96 -2.41 16.93
N VAL A 524 -13.63 -2.90 18.11
CA VAL A 524 -12.38 -2.62 18.83
C VAL A 524 -11.78 -3.89 19.39
N ILE A 525 -10.47 -4.03 19.28
CA ILE A 525 -9.68 -5.11 19.86
C ILE A 525 -8.62 -4.54 20.81
N GLY A 526 -8.49 -5.13 21.99
CA GLY A 526 -7.37 -4.88 22.90
C GLY A 526 -6.17 -5.72 22.46
N MET A 527 -5.14 -5.06 21.94
CA MET A 527 -3.85 -5.70 21.64
C MET A 527 -3.00 -5.69 22.91
N LYS A 528 -3.10 -6.75 23.71
CA LYS A 528 -2.31 -6.89 24.93
C LYS A 528 -0.87 -7.25 24.61
N LYS A 529 0.04 -6.70 25.38
CA LYS A 529 1.46 -7.05 25.35
C LYS A 529 1.63 -8.56 25.52
N LEU A 530 2.35 -9.20 24.61
CA LEU A 530 2.64 -10.64 24.63
C LEU A 530 3.96 -10.95 25.33
N VAL A 531 4.94 -10.07 25.20
CA VAL A 531 6.29 -10.19 25.80
C VAL A 531 6.77 -8.84 26.31
N GLU A 532 7.63 -8.84 27.32
CA GLU A 532 8.28 -7.61 27.78
C GLU A 532 9.23 -7.06 26.71
N PRO A 533 9.42 -5.72 26.66
CA PRO A 533 10.38 -5.11 25.74
C PRO A 533 11.74 -5.80 25.80
N MET A 534 12.24 -6.19 24.61
CA MET A 534 13.51 -6.89 24.49
C MET A 534 14.65 -5.90 24.35
N TYR A 535 15.77 -6.24 24.94
CA TYR A 535 17.00 -5.44 24.91
C TYR A 535 16.79 -4.04 25.50
N GLU A 536 17.37 -3.01 24.90
CA GLU A 536 17.20 -1.62 25.31
C GLU A 536 16.12 -0.88 24.50
N SER A 537 15.18 -1.60 23.86
CA SER A 537 14.16 -0.94 23.04
C SER A 537 13.16 -0.15 23.87
N LYS A 538 12.74 0.99 23.35
CA LYS A 538 11.69 1.85 23.89
C LYS A 538 10.60 2.01 22.85
N ASP A 539 9.34 2.19 23.26
CA ASP A 539 8.31 2.52 22.29
C ASP A 539 8.49 3.93 21.71
N ASP A 540 7.88 4.18 20.57
CA ASP A 540 7.99 5.47 19.86
C ASP A 540 7.53 6.65 20.74
N TYR A 541 6.48 6.47 21.56
CA TYR A 541 6.00 7.49 22.46
C TYR A 541 7.05 7.88 23.50
N GLU A 542 7.72 6.88 24.11
CA GLU A 542 8.78 7.10 25.10
C GLU A 542 10.00 7.80 24.49
N ILE A 543 10.40 7.40 23.27
CA ILE A 543 11.50 8.05 22.54
C ILE A 543 11.21 9.54 22.35
N TRP A 544 10.02 9.86 21.86
CA TRP A 544 9.64 11.24 21.59
C TRP A 544 9.29 12.04 22.85
N ARG A 545 8.87 11.37 23.93
CA ARG A 545 8.75 11.99 25.25
C ARG A 545 10.11 12.45 25.77
N LEU A 546 11.14 11.60 25.67
CA LEU A 546 12.52 11.93 26.04
C LEU A 546 13.07 13.09 25.20
N PHE A 547 12.77 13.12 23.90
CA PHE A 547 13.11 14.25 23.04
C PHE A 547 12.41 15.55 23.51
N ALA A 548 11.14 15.51 23.80
CA ALA A 548 10.37 16.67 24.27
C ALA A 548 10.88 17.20 25.62
N ALA A 549 11.39 16.32 26.48
CA ALA A 549 12.00 16.69 27.77
C ALA A 549 13.27 17.54 27.58
N LYS A 550 14.01 17.43 26.47
CA LYS A 550 15.23 18.24 26.22
C LYS A 550 14.99 19.75 26.08
N PHE A 551 13.76 20.15 25.82
CA PHE A 551 13.36 21.57 25.72
C PHE A 551 12.14 21.92 26.56
N ASP A 552 11.96 21.24 27.70
CA ASP A 552 10.94 21.49 28.72
C ASP A 552 9.49 21.41 28.20
N ARG A 553 9.21 20.47 27.28
CA ARG A 553 7.86 20.22 26.70
C ARG A 553 7.32 18.81 26.96
N GLU A 554 7.94 18.06 27.85
CA GLU A 554 7.49 16.71 28.22
C GLU A 554 6.01 16.70 28.68
N LYS A 555 5.65 17.64 29.58
CA LYS A 555 4.28 17.71 30.11
C LYS A 555 3.26 18.07 29.01
N GLN A 556 3.62 18.93 28.08
CA GLN A 556 2.77 19.25 26.94
C GLN A 556 2.66 18.06 25.99
N PHE A 557 3.74 17.38 25.70
CA PHE A 557 3.75 16.18 24.85
C PHE A 557 2.87 15.07 25.43
N THR A 558 2.99 14.78 26.73
CA THR A 558 2.25 13.71 27.40
C THR A 558 0.85 14.13 27.85
N GLU A 559 0.55 15.43 27.97
CA GLU A 559 -0.63 15.96 28.67
C GLU A 559 -0.73 15.43 30.12
N GLY A 560 0.39 15.01 30.68
CA GLY A 560 0.46 14.38 32.01
C GLY A 560 -0.11 12.95 32.05
N LYS A 561 -0.32 12.30 30.91
CA LYS A 561 -0.93 10.96 30.80
C LYS A 561 0.12 9.88 30.58
N THR A 562 -0.14 8.72 31.18
CA THR A 562 0.57 7.47 30.88
C THR A 562 -0.02 6.81 29.62
N GLN A 563 0.67 5.81 29.09
CA GLN A 563 0.20 5.04 27.92
C GLN A 563 -1.21 4.46 28.16
N ILE A 564 -1.44 3.77 29.28
CA ILE A 564 -2.74 3.17 29.56
C ILE A 564 -3.86 4.22 29.75
N GLN A 565 -3.53 5.42 30.21
CA GLN A 565 -4.49 6.52 30.30
C GLN A 565 -4.85 7.06 28.92
N TRP A 566 -3.91 7.06 27.96
CA TRP A 566 -4.20 7.37 26.55
C TRP A 566 -5.11 6.32 25.91
N LEU A 567 -4.81 5.03 26.10
CA LEU A 567 -5.66 3.94 25.60
C LEU A 567 -7.08 4.04 26.16
N LYS A 568 -7.19 4.31 27.47
CA LYS A 568 -8.48 4.53 28.11
C LYS A 568 -9.24 5.71 27.49
N GLU A 569 -8.58 6.83 27.27
CA GLU A 569 -9.21 8.03 26.67
C GLU A 569 -9.69 7.75 25.23
N PHE A 570 -8.93 7.03 24.43
CA PHE A 570 -9.35 6.65 23.07
C PHE A 570 -10.59 5.75 23.10
N TYR A 571 -10.62 4.82 24.03
CA TYR A 571 -11.76 3.94 24.23
C TYR A 571 -12.98 4.68 24.77
N ASP A 572 -12.80 5.52 25.78
CA ASP A 572 -13.86 6.29 26.42
C ASP A 572 -14.55 7.27 25.47
N LYS A 573 -13.80 7.81 24.47
CA LYS A 573 -14.39 8.58 23.39
C LYS A 573 -15.40 7.74 22.60
N ALA A 574 -14.99 6.57 22.13
CA ALA A 574 -15.86 5.65 21.40
C ALA A 574 -17.03 5.19 22.30
N TYR A 575 -16.76 4.85 23.56
CA TYR A 575 -17.76 4.48 24.54
C TYR A 575 -18.84 5.54 24.69
N THR A 576 -18.44 6.80 24.92
CA THR A 576 -19.35 7.92 25.14
C THR A 576 -20.23 8.17 23.92
N ASP A 577 -19.65 8.13 22.73
CA ASP A 577 -20.38 8.36 21.48
C ASP A 577 -21.31 7.17 21.15
N ASN A 578 -20.89 5.95 21.45
CA ASN A 578 -21.71 4.75 21.29
C ASN A 578 -22.90 4.72 22.25
N GLN A 579 -22.74 5.19 23.51
CA GLN A 579 -23.87 5.30 24.44
C GLN A 579 -24.96 6.26 23.89
N LYS A 580 -24.58 7.38 23.26
CA LYS A 580 -25.54 8.29 22.62
C LYS A 580 -26.28 7.64 21.45
N ARG A 581 -25.67 6.64 20.79
CA ARG A 581 -26.25 5.85 19.70
C ARG A 581 -27.05 4.63 20.17
N GLY A 582 -27.13 4.41 21.50
CA GLY A 582 -27.79 3.24 22.06
C GLY A 582 -26.99 1.94 21.96
N ILE A 583 -25.70 2.01 21.63
CA ILE A 583 -24.82 0.84 21.56
C ILE A 583 -24.24 0.57 22.96
N ASN A 584 -24.56 -0.60 23.51
CA ASN A 584 -24.16 -0.98 24.86
C ASN A 584 -22.71 -1.54 24.90
N MET A 585 -21.75 -0.64 24.73
CA MET A 585 -20.33 -0.94 24.84
C MET A 585 -19.93 -1.05 26.33
N PRO A 586 -19.07 -2.01 26.76
CA PRO A 586 -18.60 -2.09 28.14
C PRO A 586 -17.69 -0.92 28.50
N VAL A 587 -17.57 -0.57 29.78
CA VAL A 587 -16.55 0.41 30.25
C VAL A 587 -15.15 -0.17 30.03
N PHE A 588 -14.14 0.71 29.87
CA PHE A 588 -12.77 0.32 29.55
C PHE A 588 -12.20 -0.76 30.49
N GLU A 589 -12.35 -0.59 31.79
CA GLU A 589 -11.83 -1.52 32.81
C GLU A 589 -12.39 -2.93 32.63
N LYS A 590 -13.71 -3.04 32.33
CA LYS A 590 -14.33 -4.33 32.07
C LYS A 590 -13.87 -4.93 30.73
N PHE A 591 -13.78 -4.10 29.68
CA PHE A 591 -13.30 -4.54 28.37
C PHE A 591 -11.85 -5.01 28.46
N TRP A 592 -10.98 -4.23 29.11
CA TRP A 592 -9.55 -4.50 29.15
C TRP A 592 -9.18 -5.75 29.95
N THR A 593 -9.97 -6.09 30.98
CA THR A 593 -9.72 -7.27 31.82
C THR A 593 -10.31 -8.59 31.27
N GLN A 594 -11.08 -8.54 30.19
CA GLN A 594 -11.61 -9.74 29.54
C GLN A 594 -10.48 -10.54 28.88
N ASP A 595 -10.54 -11.87 28.92
CA ASP A 595 -9.60 -12.74 28.21
C ASP A 595 -9.64 -12.48 26.70
N ASN A 596 -10.86 -12.25 26.17
CA ASN A 596 -11.09 -11.83 24.79
C ASN A 596 -11.50 -10.35 24.79
N ALA A 597 -10.53 -9.44 24.72
CA ALA A 597 -10.78 -8.01 24.64
C ALA A 597 -11.19 -7.62 23.20
N ILE A 598 -12.34 -8.12 22.75
CA ILE A 598 -12.98 -7.78 21.46
C ILE A 598 -14.38 -7.26 21.76
N PHE A 599 -14.73 -6.14 21.13
CA PHE A 599 -16.09 -5.63 21.10
C PHE A 599 -16.47 -5.34 19.65
N GLU A 600 -17.48 -6.03 19.14
CA GLU A 600 -18.03 -5.81 17.81
C GLU A 600 -19.20 -4.84 17.87
N TYR A 601 -19.22 -3.90 16.94
CA TYR A 601 -20.34 -2.96 16.81
C TYR A 601 -21.52 -3.59 16.08
N PRO A 602 -22.76 -3.22 16.42
CA PRO A 602 -23.95 -3.62 15.69
C PRO A 602 -24.01 -2.92 14.33
N GLY A 603 -24.98 -3.34 13.53
CA GLY A 603 -25.22 -2.79 12.20
C GLY A 603 -24.42 -3.52 11.11
N GLN A 604 -25.03 -3.62 9.95
CA GLN A 604 -24.43 -4.03 8.69
C GLN A 604 -25.08 -3.18 7.60
N ASN A 605 -24.51 -2.00 7.37
CA ASN A 605 -25.04 -1.04 6.41
C ASN A 605 -24.40 -1.32 5.06
N ASP A 606 -25.16 -1.99 4.22
CA ASP A 606 -24.83 -2.17 2.81
C ASP A 606 -25.11 -0.88 2.04
N PHE A 607 -24.34 -0.61 1.00
CA PHE A 607 -24.51 0.59 0.23
C PHE A 607 -24.11 0.41 -1.24
N VAL A 608 -24.65 1.24 -2.11
CA VAL A 608 -24.27 1.34 -3.51
C VAL A 608 -23.59 2.69 -3.75
N ARG A 609 -22.34 2.65 -4.18
CA ARG A 609 -21.57 3.86 -4.48
C ARG A 609 -22.26 4.67 -5.57
N TYR A 610 -22.43 5.98 -5.37
CA TYR A 610 -23.13 6.90 -6.29
C TYR A 610 -24.63 6.67 -6.46
N ALA A 611 -25.31 5.92 -5.57
CA ALA A 611 -26.74 5.69 -5.69
C ALA A 611 -27.54 7.00 -5.62
N ASP A 612 -27.24 7.85 -4.63
CA ASP A 612 -27.94 9.13 -4.42
C ASP A 612 -27.70 10.06 -5.62
N PHE A 613 -26.47 10.19 -6.10
CA PHE A 613 -26.12 10.91 -7.32
C PHE A 613 -26.90 10.38 -8.56
N LYS A 614 -27.05 9.06 -8.66
CA LYS A 614 -27.80 8.43 -9.76
C LYS A 614 -29.30 8.67 -9.64
N GLU A 615 -29.83 8.78 -8.43
CA GLU A 615 -31.24 9.05 -8.19
C GLU A 615 -31.59 10.52 -8.51
N ASP A 616 -30.77 11.48 -8.07
CA ASP A 616 -31.01 12.92 -8.33
C ASP A 616 -29.65 13.68 -8.37
N PRO A 617 -29.04 13.85 -9.56
CA PRO A 617 -27.75 14.53 -9.70
C PRO A 617 -27.83 16.04 -9.38
N ASP A 618 -29.00 16.66 -9.43
CA ASP A 618 -29.18 18.06 -9.08
C ASP A 618 -29.20 18.28 -7.55
N LEU A 619 -29.73 17.31 -6.80
CA LEU A 619 -29.78 17.34 -5.34
C LEU A 619 -28.47 16.81 -4.71
N ASP A 620 -27.97 15.70 -5.22
CA ASP A 620 -26.81 14.97 -4.70
C ASP A 620 -25.62 15.00 -5.66
N GLY A 621 -25.36 16.18 -6.23
CA GLY A 621 -24.27 16.42 -7.17
C GLY A 621 -22.90 16.09 -6.59
N LEU A 622 -21.96 15.70 -7.46
CA LEU A 622 -20.58 15.39 -7.09
C LEU A 622 -19.81 16.66 -6.70
N ALA A 623 -18.74 16.52 -5.91
CA ALA A 623 -17.87 17.64 -5.55
C ALA A 623 -16.89 18.04 -6.69
N THR A 624 -17.38 18.08 -7.92
CA THR A 624 -16.70 18.55 -9.14
C THR A 624 -17.17 19.95 -9.50
N ASP A 625 -16.52 20.60 -10.48
CA ASP A 625 -16.88 21.94 -10.90
C ASP A 625 -18.34 22.05 -11.45
N SER A 626 -18.84 21.04 -12.15
CA SER A 626 -20.20 20.99 -12.71
C SER A 626 -21.22 20.27 -11.81
N GLY A 627 -20.78 19.59 -10.75
CA GLY A 627 -21.61 18.66 -9.99
C GLY A 627 -21.76 17.28 -10.65
N LEU A 628 -21.24 17.09 -11.86
CA LEU A 628 -21.34 15.88 -12.67
C LEU A 628 -19.98 15.19 -12.84
N ILE A 629 -19.97 14.00 -13.45
CA ILE A 629 -18.73 13.29 -13.81
C ILE A 629 -18.05 14.07 -14.95
N GLN A 630 -16.78 14.46 -14.76
CA GLN A 630 -16.03 15.23 -15.74
C GLN A 630 -15.35 14.32 -16.77
N LEU A 631 -15.75 14.41 -18.03
CA LEU A 631 -15.04 13.80 -19.17
C LEU A 631 -14.07 14.78 -19.83
N PHE A 632 -14.14 16.05 -19.43
CA PHE A 632 -13.19 17.10 -19.71
C PHE A 632 -13.05 17.96 -18.44
N SER A 633 -11.82 18.36 -18.10
CA SER A 633 -11.56 19.24 -16.94
C SER A 633 -10.99 20.58 -17.40
N GLN A 634 -11.77 21.64 -17.22
CA GLN A 634 -11.32 23.01 -17.53
C GLN A 634 -10.13 23.43 -16.64
N LYS A 635 -10.06 22.94 -15.42
CA LYS A 635 -8.96 23.21 -14.49
C LYS A 635 -7.64 22.62 -14.98
N ILE A 636 -7.66 21.38 -15.49
CA ILE A 636 -6.47 20.74 -16.09
C ILE A 636 -6.13 21.44 -17.42
N ALA A 637 -7.12 21.82 -18.23
CA ALA A 637 -6.89 22.58 -19.46
C ALA A 637 -6.17 23.90 -19.18
N ASN A 638 -6.57 24.61 -18.13
CA ASN A 638 -5.95 25.87 -17.71
C ASN A 638 -4.48 25.71 -17.25
N ALA A 639 -4.11 24.52 -16.73
CA ALA A 639 -2.74 24.21 -16.38
C ALA A 639 -1.82 24.00 -17.59
N ASN A 640 -2.39 23.77 -18.78
CA ASN A 640 -1.71 23.64 -20.08
C ASN A 640 -0.51 22.65 -20.03
N LEU A 641 -0.71 21.48 -19.45
CA LEU A 641 0.31 20.45 -19.29
C LEU A 641 0.33 19.52 -20.50
N LYS A 642 1.52 19.33 -21.09
CA LYS A 642 1.68 18.42 -22.24
C LYS A 642 1.55 16.95 -21.88
N ASP A 643 1.91 16.59 -20.63
CA ASP A 643 1.94 15.24 -20.10
C ASP A 643 0.70 14.87 -19.28
N CYS A 644 -0.31 15.78 -19.25
CA CYS A 644 -1.62 15.55 -18.66
C CYS A 644 -2.69 16.35 -19.41
N PRO A 645 -3.15 15.90 -20.59
CA PRO A 645 -4.27 16.49 -21.33
C PRO A 645 -5.57 16.55 -20.50
N PRO A 646 -6.49 17.50 -20.81
CA PRO A 646 -7.67 17.76 -20.00
C PRO A 646 -8.85 16.79 -20.26
N TYR A 647 -8.63 15.67 -20.88
CA TYR A 647 -9.58 14.58 -21.13
C TYR A 647 -8.88 13.22 -21.11
N PRO A 648 -9.58 12.08 -20.98
CA PRO A 648 -8.96 10.75 -21.01
C PRO A 648 -8.11 10.57 -22.27
N SER A 649 -6.81 10.33 -22.10
CA SER A 649 -5.86 10.29 -23.23
C SER A 649 -4.81 9.21 -23.06
N TRP A 650 -4.43 8.55 -24.12
CA TRP A 650 -3.27 7.66 -24.11
C TRP A 650 -2.04 8.39 -24.64
N MET A 651 -0.95 8.22 -23.91
CA MET A 651 0.37 8.70 -24.26
C MET A 651 1.38 7.57 -24.09
N GLU A 652 2.32 7.51 -25.02
CA GLU A 652 3.40 6.55 -24.94
C GLU A 652 4.36 6.93 -23.82
N THR A 653 4.73 5.94 -22.98
CA THR A 653 5.67 6.15 -21.89
C THR A 653 7.10 6.38 -22.40
N SER A 654 7.95 7.03 -21.59
CA SER A 654 9.35 7.26 -21.94
C SER A 654 10.14 5.96 -22.14
N ASP A 655 9.86 4.96 -21.32
CA ASP A 655 10.41 3.62 -21.42
C ASP A 655 9.42 2.73 -22.18
N TRP A 656 9.43 2.83 -23.51
CA TRP A 656 8.56 2.08 -24.38
C TRP A 656 9.33 0.99 -25.14
N LYS A 657 8.88 -0.26 -25.04
CA LYS A 657 9.62 -1.43 -25.54
C LYS A 657 9.87 -1.38 -27.04
N GLU A 658 8.90 -0.95 -27.81
CA GLU A 658 8.95 -0.88 -29.27
C GLU A 658 9.94 0.16 -29.81
N ARG A 659 10.26 1.17 -29.01
CA ARG A 659 11.31 2.16 -29.32
C ARG A 659 12.69 1.74 -28.87
N SER A 660 12.78 0.77 -27.99
CA SER A 660 14.07 0.33 -27.43
C SER A 660 14.72 -0.69 -28.35
N SER A 661 15.98 -0.50 -28.67
CA SER A 661 16.77 -1.52 -29.39
C SER A 661 17.17 -2.66 -28.46
N GLY A 662 16.99 -3.90 -28.88
CA GLY A 662 17.45 -5.08 -28.18
C GLY A 662 16.37 -5.81 -27.38
N GLU A 663 16.80 -6.79 -26.59
CA GLU A 663 15.96 -7.71 -25.84
C GLU A 663 15.55 -7.10 -24.51
N PHE A 664 14.55 -6.21 -24.53
CA PHE A 664 13.99 -5.62 -23.33
C PHE A 664 12.69 -6.31 -22.90
N PHE A 665 12.48 -6.36 -21.58
CA PHE A 665 11.27 -6.85 -20.95
C PHE A 665 10.60 -5.73 -20.16
N HIS A 666 9.26 -5.69 -20.13
CA HIS A 666 8.54 -4.93 -19.11
C HIS A 666 8.71 -5.64 -17.76
N LEU A 667 9.19 -4.91 -16.74
CA LEU A 667 9.25 -5.40 -15.38
C LEU A 667 8.06 -4.87 -14.58
N VAL A 668 7.17 -5.75 -14.15
CA VAL A 668 6.09 -5.42 -13.23
C VAL A 668 6.44 -5.85 -11.81
N THR A 669 6.14 -4.99 -10.85
CA THR A 669 6.38 -5.28 -9.43
C THR A 669 5.06 -5.55 -8.71
N LEU A 670 4.99 -6.70 -8.04
CA LEU A 670 3.81 -7.21 -7.39
C LEU A 670 3.88 -6.98 -5.88
N HIS A 671 2.75 -6.69 -5.26
CA HIS A 671 2.65 -6.79 -3.80
C HIS A 671 2.84 -8.25 -3.37
N PRO A 672 3.77 -8.52 -2.45
CA PRO A 672 4.03 -9.87 -1.96
C PRO A 672 2.90 -10.39 -1.07
N THR A 673 2.79 -11.72 -0.95
CA THR A 673 1.86 -12.40 -0.02
C THR A 673 2.52 -12.82 1.28
N ASN A 674 3.84 -12.71 1.37
CA ASN A 674 4.67 -13.14 2.48
C ASN A 674 5.26 -12.00 3.31
N ARG A 675 5.00 -10.75 2.94
CA ARG A 675 5.40 -9.53 3.67
C ARG A 675 4.50 -8.36 3.30
N LEU A 676 4.58 -7.28 4.06
CA LEU A 676 3.92 -6.01 3.78
C LEU A 676 4.98 -4.96 3.43
N HIS A 677 5.09 -4.59 2.14
CA HIS A 677 6.18 -3.77 1.62
C HIS A 677 7.54 -4.36 2.03
N SER A 678 8.42 -3.60 2.67
CA SER A 678 9.69 -4.11 3.19
C SER A 678 9.60 -4.71 4.60
N GLN A 679 8.44 -4.63 5.27
CA GLN A 679 8.22 -5.22 6.59
C GLN A 679 8.20 -6.74 6.49
N LEU A 680 8.73 -7.41 7.50
CA LEU A 680 8.85 -8.87 7.59
C LEU A 680 9.83 -9.49 6.58
N CYS A 681 10.47 -8.72 5.71
CA CYS A 681 11.52 -9.24 4.82
C CYS A 681 12.69 -9.88 5.60
N GLY A 682 12.96 -9.39 6.83
CA GLY A 682 13.92 -9.98 7.75
C GLY A 682 13.55 -11.39 8.27
N VAL A 683 12.28 -11.80 8.20
CA VAL A 683 11.80 -13.08 8.74
C VAL A 683 12.04 -14.21 7.74
N LYS A 684 13.00 -15.10 8.06
CA LYS A 684 13.43 -16.17 7.15
C LYS A 684 12.28 -17.09 6.71
N GLU A 685 11.42 -17.49 7.64
CA GLU A 685 10.30 -18.40 7.36
C GLU A 685 9.32 -17.84 6.34
N LEU A 686 9.16 -16.51 6.32
CA LEU A 686 8.32 -15.85 5.32
C LEU A 686 9.03 -15.71 3.98
N ARG A 687 10.33 -15.43 3.98
CA ARG A 687 11.13 -15.42 2.73
C ARG A 687 11.12 -16.78 2.05
N ASP A 688 11.33 -17.84 2.80
CA ASP A 688 11.41 -19.22 2.28
C ASP A 688 10.11 -19.71 1.62
N LEU A 689 8.99 -19.03 1.83
CA LEU A 689 7.72 -19.38 1.16
C LEU A 689 7.72 -19.12 -0.35
N ILE A 690 8.55 -18.19 -0.83
CA ILE A 690 8.47 -17.70 -2.22
C ILE A 690 9.86 -17.60 -2.89
N ASN A 691 10.93 -17.47 -2.11
CA ASN A 691 12.27 -17.28 -2.66
C ASN A 691 12.70 -18.40 -3.63
N ALA A 692 13.43 -18.00 -4.67
CA ALA A 692 14.15 -18.93 -5.55
C ALA A 692 15.66 -18.74 -5.32
N ASN A 693 16.35 -19.82 -4.95
CA ASN A 693 17.79 -19.83 -4.66
C ASN A 693 18.24 -18.69 -3.71
N GLN A 694 17.50 -18.49 -2.61
CA GLN A 694 17.71 -17.45 -1.58
C GLN A 694 17.56 -15.99 -2.04
N HIS A 695 17.10 -15.75 -3.27
CA HIS A 695 16.84 -14.42 -3.83
C HIS A 695 15.34 -14.17 -3.96
N GLU A 696 14.94 -12.92 -4.12
CA GLU A 696 13.58 -12.57 -4.51
C GLU A 696 13.23 -13.22 -5.86
N PRO A 697 11.98 -13.65 -6.06
CA PRO A 697 11.60 -14.35 -7.28
C PRO A 697 11.59 -13.42 -8.49
N LEU A 698 12.00 -13.96 -9.63
CA LEU A 698 11.76 -13.41 -10.95
C LEU A 698 10.93 -14.41 -11.75
N TRP A 699 9.64 -14.14 -11.91
CA TRP A 699 8.78 -14.96 -12.77
C TRP A 699 9.07 -14.65 -14.23
N ILE A 700 9.31 -15.68 -15.00
CA ILE A 700 9.70 -15.62 -16.42
C ILE A 700 8.82 -16.59 -17.19
N ASN A 701 8.26 -16.13 -18.32
CA ASN A 701 7.51 -17.00 -19.21
C ASN A 701 8.39 -18.15 -19.74
N PRO A 702 7.87 -19.39 -19.91
CA PRO A 702 8.67 -20.53 -20.43
C PRO A 702 9.32 -20.27 -21.79
N ALA A 703 8.66 -19.53 -22.70
CA ALA A 703 9.24 -19.20 -24.00
C ALA A 703 10.46 -18.28 -23.86
N ASP A 704 10.34 -17.23 -23.04
CA ASP A 704 11.43 -16.29 -22.76
C ASP A 704 12.57 -16.99 -22.00
N ALA A 705 12.24 -17.81 -20.99
CA ALA A 705 13.26 -18.55 -20.23
C ALA A 705 14.11 -19.47 -21.11
N LYS A 706 13.48 -20.12 -22.11
CA LYS A 706 14.17 -20.97 -23.08
C LYS A 706 15.17 -20.18 -23.93
N GLU A 707 14.82 -18.99 -24.38
CA GLU A 707 15.67 -18.11 -25.16
C GLU A 707 16.96 -17.73 -24.41
N PHE A 708 16.85 -17.47 -23.10
CA PHE A 708 17.99 -17.12 -22.24
C PHE A 708 18.66 -18.33 -21.56
N ASN A 709 18.28 -19.57 -21.90
CA ASN A 709 18.79 -20.81 -21.28
C ASN A 709 18.63 -20.80 -19.74
N LEU A 710 17.47 -20.32 -19.23
CA LEU A 710 17.14 -20.21 -17.81
C LEU A 710 16.24 -21.35 -17.38
N VAL A 711 16.46 -21.82 -16.16
CA VAL A 711 15.58 -22.77 -15.47
C VAL A 711 15.24 -22.25 -14.08
N THR A 712 14.17 -22.77 -13.50
CA THR A 712 13.81 -22.43 -12.12
C THR A 712 14.96 -22.74 -11.17
N GLY A 713 15.33 -21.78 -10.33
CA GLY A 713 16.45 -21.83 -9.39
C GLY A 713 17.75 -21.19 -9.91
N ASP A 714 17.83 -20.80 -11.18
CA ASP A 714 18.97 -20.01 -11.65
C ASP A 714 18.97 -18.60 -11.03
N ILE A 715 20.14 -18.06 -10.76
CA ILE A 715 20.29 -16.63 -10.42
C ILE A 715 20.34 -15.83 -11.73
N VAL A 716 19.53 -14.80 -11.81
CA VAL A 716 19.39 -13.92 -12.98
C VAL A 716 19.83 -12.51 -12.60
N GLU A 717 20.81 -11.98 -13.32
CA GLU A 717 21.13 -10.57 -13.28
C GLU A 717 20.11 -9.82 -14.15
N THR A 718 19.25 -9.04 -13.49
CA THR A 718 18.26 -8.17 -14.12
C THR A 718 18.77 -6.74 -14.05
N TYR A 719 18.85 -6.03 -15.18
CA TYR A 719 19.56 -4.74 -15.23
C TYR A 719 19.00 -3.76 -16.26
N ASN A 720 19.28 -2.50 -16.03
CA ASN A 720 19.12 -1.40 -16.99
C ASN A 720 20.17 -0.31 -16.72
N ALA A 721 19.98 0.90 -17.28
CA ALA A 721 20.92 2.02 -17.10
C ALA A 721 20.99 2.55 -15.64
N LYS A 722 20.04 2.19 -14.76
CA LYS A 722 19.98 2.64 -13.36
C LYS A 722 20.78 1.76 -12.41
N GLY A 723 20.87 0.47 -12.71
CA GLY A 723 21.57 -0.48 -11.85
C GLY A 723 21.27 -1.94 -12.20
N LYS A 724 21.62 -2.81 -11.26
CA LYS A 724 21.50 -4.27 -11.40
C LYS A 724 20.91 -4.87 -10.14
N VAL A 725 20.14 -5.94 -10.30
CA VAL A 725 19.64 -6.74 -9.18
C VAL A 725 19.75 -8.23 -9.49
N LEU A 726 20.15 -9.01 -8.51
CA LEU A 726 20.15 -10.47 -8.58
C LEU A 726 18.81 -10.99 -8.07
N LEU A 727 18.14 -11.78 -8.92
CA LEU A 727 16.84 -12.39 -8.65
C LEU A 727 16.90 -13.88 -8.93
N GLY A 728 16.04 -14.67 -8.29
CA GLY A 728 15.93 -16.10 -8.53
C GLY A 728 14.86 -16.41 -9.57
N ALA A 729 15.21 -17.11 -10.64
CA ALA A 729 14.28 -17.49 -11.71
C ALA A 729 13.20 -18.44 -11.21
N ILE A 730 11.95 -18.17 -11.56
CA ILE A 730 10.80 -19.07 -11.50
C ILE A 730 10.16 -19.11 -12.89
N VAL A 731 10.41 -20.17 -13.62
CA VAL A 731 9.81 -20.38 -14.95
C VAL A 731 8.35 -20.77 -14.78
N SER A 732 7.44 -19.96 -15.29
CA SER A 732 6.00 -20.12 -15.05
C SER A 732 5.14 -19.40 -16.09
N ASP A 733 4.00 -19.98 -16.42
CA ASP A 733 2.93 -19.36 -17.23
C ASP A 733 2.17 -18.25 -16.47
N LYS A 734 2.57 -17.94 -15.22
CA LYS A 734 2.00 -16.84 -14.42
C LYS A 734 2.16 -15.48 -15.10
N VAL A 735 3.19 -15.31 -15.92
CA VAL A 735 3.49 -14.06 -16.63
C VAL A 735 3.40 -14.24 -18.14
N SER A 736 2.95 -13.22 -18.84
CA SER A 736 2.89 -13.19 -20.30
C SER A 736 4.28 -13.12 -20.90
N GLN A 737 4.44 -13.59 -22.15
CA GLN A 737 5.69 -13.46 -22.88
C GLN A 737 6.09 -11.99 -23.05
N GLY A 738 7.38 -11.69 -22.89
CA GLY A 738 7.92 -10.33 -22.92
C GLY A 738 7.70 -9.51 -21.66
N VAL A 739 7.12 -10.11 -20.61
CA VAL A 739 6.91 -9.51 -19.27
C VAL A 739 7.66 -10.34 -18.23
N LEU A 740 8.33 -9.64 -17.34
CA LEU A 740 8.91 -10.20 -16.12
C LEU A 740 8.13 -9.67 -14.92
N ALA A 741 7.99 -10.49 -13.89
CA ALA A 741 7.41 -10.05 -12.63
C ALA A 741 8.34 -10.36 -11.46
N THR A 742 8.40 -9.43 -10.49
CA THR A 742 9.09 -9.63 -9.22
C THR A 742 8.27 -9.06 -8.08
N GLN A 743 8.74 -9.17 -6.84
CA GLN A 743 8.05 -8.59 -5.68
C GLN A 743 8.67 -7.25 -5.29
N GLU A 744 7.82 -6.28 -4.88
CA GLU A 744 8.29 -5.06 -4.26
C GLU A 744 8.75 -5.29 -2.81
N GLY A 745 9.56 -4.36 -2.26
CA GLY A 745 9.94 -4.36 -0.85
C GLY A 745 11.06 -5.32 -0.45
N GLY A 746 11.70 -6.00 -1.38
CA GLY A 746 12.94 -6.74 -1.10
C GLY A 746 13.99 -5.83 -0.48
N TRP A 747 14.72 -6.30 0.56
CA TRP A 747 15.73 -5.48 1.21
C TRP A 747 16.91 -5.20 0.29
N TYR A 748 17.43 -3.98 0.40
CA TYR A 748 18.59 -3.55 -0.37
C TYR A 748 19.87 -4.10 0.24
N SER A 749 20.61 -4.90 -0.54
CA SER A 749 21.91 -5.47 -0.20
C SER A 749 22.93 -5.03 -1.25
N PRO A 750 23.55 -3.84 -1.10
CA PRO A 750 24.38 -3.25 -2.15
C PRO A 750 25.75 -3.90 -2.27
N ASP A 751 26.19 -4.07 -3.54
CA ASP A 751 27.58 -4.27 -3.95
C ASP A 751 27.84 -3.41 -5.20
N GLY A 752 28.42 -2.23 -5.02
CA GLY A 752 28.51 -1.20 -6.05
C GLY A 752 27.14 -0.72 -6.54
N ASP A 753 26.86 -0.88 -7.83
CA ASP A 753 25.59 -0.57 -8.50
C ASP A 753 24.60 -1.76 -8.52
N THR A 754 24.95 -2.85 -7.86
CA THR A 754 24.19 -4.11 -7.85
C THR A 754 23.54 -4.33 -6.48
N CYS A 755 22.26 -4.72 -6.47
CA CYS A 755 21.62 -5.29 -5.30
C CYS A 755 21.72 -6.82 -5.32
N LEU A 756 22.37 -7.39 -4.30
CA LEU A 756 22.64 -8.84 -4.27
C LEU A 756 21.43 -9.68 -3.87
N TYR A 757 20.37 -9.09 -3.27
CA TYR A 757 19.23 -9.85 -2.76
C TYR A 757 17.97 -9.77 -3.62
N GLY A 758 17.53 -8.57 -4.03
CA GLY A 758 16.26 -8.51 -4.75
C GLY A 758 15.48 -7.20 -4.67
N ASN A 759 16.12 -6.07 -4.34
CA ASN A 759 15.43 -4.78 -4.38
C ASN A 759 15.21 -4.30 -5.82
N ALA A 760 14.00 -4.46 -6.33
CA ALA A 760 13.62 -4.05 -7.69
C ALA A 760 13.71 -2.53 -7.91
N ASN A 761 13.64 -1.71 -6.86
CA ASN A 761 13.67 -0.25 -6.98
C ASN A 761 15.04 0.32 -7.39
N ILE A 762 16.07 -0.50 -7.46
CA ILE A 762 17.35 -0.12 -8.09
C ILE A 762 17.20 0.06 -9.61
N LEU A 763 16.14 -0.51 -10.21
CA LEU A 763 15.86 -0.47 -11.65
C LEU A 763 14.82 0.59 -12.02
N THR A 764 14.06 1.09 -11.05
CA THR A 764 12.99 2.07 -11.28
C THR A 764 13.53 3.50 -11.38
N THR A 765 12.71 4.44 -11.81
CA THR A 765 13.11 5.83 -11.99
C THR A 765 12.37 6.76 -11.04
N ASP A 766 13.05 7.78 -10.53
CA ASP A 766 12.45 8.92 -9.81
C ASP A 766 11.84 9.91 -10.84
N ARG A 767 10.83 9.45 -11.56
CA ARG A 767 10.04 10.24 -12.51
C ARG A 767 8.61 10.33 -12.02
N GLY A 768 8.00 11.52 -12.09
CA GLY A 768 6.59 11.68 -11.79
C GLY A 768 5.70 11.04 -12.86
N ALA A 769 4.50 10.59 -12.49
CA ALA A 769 3.52 10.08 -13.43
C ALA A 769 3.16 11.16 -14.46
N SER A 770 2.96 12.39 -14.01
CA SER A 770 2.84 13.59 -14.85
C SER A 770 3.19 14.84 -14.04
N SER A 771 3.24 15.99 -14.73
CA SER A 771 3.35 17.30 -14.10
C SER A 771 2.13 17.68 -13.25
N TRP A 772 0.99 17.01 -13.43
CA TRP A 772 -0.19 17.21 -12.61
C TRP A 772 -0.04 16.55 -11.24
N SER A 773 0.19 15.25 -11.18
CA SER A 773 0.20 14.50 -9.92
C SER A 773 1.58 14.37 -9.27
N GLN A 774 2.65 14.37 -10.05
CA GLN A 774 4.00 14.00 -9.60
C GLN A 774 4.01 12.64 -8.87
N GLY A 775 3.02 11.77 -9.15
CA GLY A 775 2.87 10.44 -8.54
C GLY A 775 4.00 9.48 -8.93
N PRO A 776 4.12 8.31 -8.27
CA PRO A 776 5.15 7.34 -8.62
C PRO A 776 4.89 6.70 -9.99
N SER A 777 5.95 6.48 -10.76
CA SER A 777 5.90 5.80 -12.06
C SER A 777 6.71 4.50 -12.08
N ALA A 778 6.84 3.84 -10.92
CA ALA A 778 7.70 2.67 -10.73
C ALA A 778 7.35 1.46 -11.62
N GLN A 779 6.10 1.36 -12.09
CA GLN A 779 5.69 0.30 -13.02
C GLN A 779 6.18 0.55 -14.46
N THR A 780 6.52 1.80 -14.83
CA THR A 780 7.17 2.11 -16.10
C THR A 780 8.65 1.76 -16.00
N CYS A 781 8.99 0.51 -16.26
CA CYS A 781 10.34 -0.02 -16.10
C CYS A 781 10.65 -1.05 -17.18
N LEU A 782 11.68 -0.78 -17.98
CA LEU A 782 12.25 -1.71 -18.93
C LEU A 782 13.59 -2.26 -18.42
N VAL A 783 13.79 -3.56 -18.59
CA VAL A 783 14.99 -4.27 -18.14
C VAL A 783 15.50 -5.26 -19.17
N LYS A 784 16.78 -5.60 -19.05
CA LYS A 784 17.42 -6.75 -19.69
C LYS A 784 17.76 -7.81 -18.65
N ILE A 785 17.90 -9.04 -19.09
CA ILE A 785 18.29 -10.16 -18.23
C ILE A 785 19.45 -10.93 -18.82
N LYS A 786 20.19 -11.58 -17.94
CA LYS A 786 21.15 -12.62 -18.29
C LYS A 786 21.34 -13.59 -17.13
N LYS A 787 21.71 -14.82 -17.43
CA LYS A 787 22.08 -15.79 -16.40
C LYS A 787 23.33 -15.31 -15.68
N TYR A 788 23.27 -15.24 -14.34
CA TYR A 788 24.42 -14.87 -13.51
C TYR A 788 25.49 -15.96 -13.56
N GLN A 789 26.73 -15.57 -13.82
CA GLN A 789 27.88 -16.50 -13.99
C GLN A 789 28.82 -16.52 -12.80
N GLY A 790 28.59 -15.66 -11.79
CA GLY A 790 29.40 -15.59 -10.59
C GLY A 790 29.09 -16.71 -9.59
N SER A 791 29.89 -16.78 -8.52
CA SER A 791 29.52 -17.57 -7.33
C SER A 791 28.30 -16.98 -6.64
N THR A 792 27.48 -17.82 -6.00
CA THR A 792 26.33 -17.33 -5.20
C THR A 792 26.83 -16.32 -4.17
N PRO A 793 26.32 -15.06 -4.20
CA PRO A 793 26.81 -14.03 -3.31
C PRO A 793 26.39 -14.30 -1.86
N ASN A 794 27.19 -13.81 -0.91
CA ASN A 794 26.79 -13.78 0.49
C ASN A 794 25.81 -12.61 0.70
N ILE A 795 24.64 -12.91 1.25
CA ILE A 795 23.59 -11.92 1.51
C ILE A 795 23.56 -11.65 3.03
N ASP A 796 24.09 -10.50 3.43
CA ASP A 796 24.25 -10.11 4.84
C ASP A 796 23.23 -9.05 5.32
N CYS A 797 22.32 -8.61 4.44
CA CYS A 797 21.34 -7.57 4.77
C CYS A 797 20.34 -7.99 5.87
N PHE A 798 20.30 -9.26 6.24
CA PHE A 798 19.43 -9.81 7.29
C PHE A 798 20.11 -9.94 8.65
N ASP A 799 21.40 -9.65 8.75
CA ASP A 799 22.16 -9.72 9.98
C ASP A 799 22.22 -8.34 10.67
N GLY A 800 22.77 -8.28 11.88
CA GLY A 800 23.10 -7.01 12.53
C GLY A 800 24.32 -6.34 11.88
N PRO A 801 24.58 -5.06 12.15
CA PRO A 801 25.77 -4.38 11.67
C PRO A 801 27.03 -4.88 12.38
N LYS A 802 28.18 -4.53 11.83
CA LYS A 802 29.47 -4.71 12.49
C LYS A 802 29.60 -3.70 13.64
N ILE A 803 29.70 -4.22 14.86
CA ILE A 803 29.91 -3.38 16.04
C ILE A 803 31.40 -3.06 16.17
N VAL A 804 31.71 -1.78 16.23
CA VAL A 804 33.08 -1.28 16.36
C VAL A 804 33.21 -0.39 17.60
N LYS A 805 34.47 -0.15 18.05
CA LYS A 805 34.74 0.83 19.11
C LYS A 805 34.80 2.25 18.53
N ALA A 806 34.44 3.23 19.36
CA ALA A 806 34.50 4.65 19.01
C ALA A 806 35.91 5.10 18.73
#